data_c790cdb3895c6e2338aae3baddf2e7d1
#
_entry.id   c790cdb3895c6e2338aae3baddf2e7d1
#
_cell.length_a   1.000
_cell.length_b   1.000
_cell.length_c   1.000
_cell.angle_alpha   90.00
_cell.angle_beta   90.00
_cell.angle_gamma   90.00
#
_symmetry.space_group_name_H-M   'P 1'
#
loop_
_entity.id
_entity.type
_entity.pdbx_description
1 polymer ?
#
loop_
_entity_poly.entity_id
_entity_poly.type
_entity_poly.pdbx_seq_one_letter_code
_entity_poly.pdbx_strand_id
1 'polypeptide(L)'
;MPLKDQLKARFTSAIQSIPKPAWKILITDDHSQALLDTVYKQFDILAQNVTSVEPLHSPRPPMSVDAIYLLTPTLQNVDRIIADFTQGRRTYKSAHVYFIDGIDDSLAQRLTDSMPEGVLQAFTELYCNFWAIEDRVFSLKAPWSFFTMFGAPGGIASADLAMEAFEDDVRVTGRSIINLLATISENPYIRYYHPSHHPPLGPLVLTASSTAYSRSSVPTLQTPQGGQSSRWRSAMGNMGGKTSEPMTGEHLSRRIAGQVKLDLDEYLKNNPEFPSPAGRPRGVLFILDRSLDPAAPLLHEFWYQAMANDLLKIDDGVRYRYKYTNTVGGVEDKVAELTDEDPVWVSVRHLHMKDAIDTLQTDFAKFAQEHAGFRGGNNVDMNDLKDMLASLPQFQTQREQFSLHLDMAQECMNIFQTKNLSAVGSVEQCCATGYTSEGKVPKTIVEEMVPLLDGRGKISSLDKVRIMALYILFRDGVADEDRRRLYQHARLSISEQDMVNNLVHLGVKVIQDKSRSSSSKGRIKQKPSHAEGEYELSRYKPVVQIVLEDQTTGKLDLSTFPYLGDAPAEPISQRSTPSHLAASNSNPSGSLRSARPTWHKASSARQNNTEGRQRLIIFIAGGMTYSEMRAAYTVGKSLGKDVFIGSTHVITPELFCTQLRALGRGGVGSNPPNPIPLHPQGPSRAIRQPGQGAEYQEILNFRHWRPPVGPPPPPPSTQPSPSAHLKKQSSQGSNLSNGFNNLSLTSSTSSSKPGKSEEKKKKKKLFGMKL
;
A
#
# COMPACT_ATOMS: atom_id res chain seq x y z
N MET A 1 6.74 7.62 16.24
CA MET A 1 6.97 6.20 16.52
C MET A 1 6.51 5.39 15.31
N PRO A 2 7.31 4.45 14.77
CA PRO A 2 6.93 3.56 13.66
C PRO A 2 5.67 2.75 13.97
N LEU A 3 4.88 2.38 12.94
CA LEU A 3 3.66 1.57 13.14
C LEU A 3 3.96 0.21 13.75
N LYS A 4 5.05 -0.44 13.30
CA LYS A 4 5.49 -1.73 13.84
C LYS A 4 5.77 -1.68 15.33
N ASP A 5 6.44 -0.60 15.78
CA ASP A 5 6.74 -0.41 17.20
C ASP A 5 5.46 -0.19 18.03
N GLN A 6 4.48 0.53 17.46
CA GLN A 6 3.20 0.75 18.13
C GLN A 6 2.39 -0.54 18.25
N LEU A 7 2.36 -1.37 17.20
CA LEU A 7 1.77 -2.71 17.26
C LEU A 7 2.50 -3.60 18.26
N LYS A 8 3.83 -3.61 18.22
CA LYS A 8 4.66 -4.37 19.17
C LYS A 8 4.35 -3.96 20.62
N ALA A 9 4.17 -2.66 20.88
CA ALA A 9 3.82 -2.17 22.20
C ALA A 9 2.46 -2.70 22.69
N ARG A 10 1.44 -2.79 21.80
CA ARG A 10 0.14 -3.34 22.14
C ARG A 10 0.21 -4.83 22.48
N PHE A 11 0.90 -5.62 21.66
CA PHE A 11 1.12 -7.04 21.97
C PHE A 11 1.95 -7.22 23.23
N THR A 12 2.98 -6.36 23.43
CA THR A 12 3.78 -6.39 24.66
C THR A 12 2.93 -6.17 25.89
N SER A 13 2.00 -5.20 25.86
CA SER A 13 1.11 -4.93 27.00
C SER A 13 0.24 -6.13 27.35
N ALA A 14 -0.28 -6.85 26.34
CA ALA A 14 -1.04 -8.08 26.55
C ALA A 14 -0.16 -9.21 27.12
N ILE A 15 1.03 -9.42 26.57
CA ILE A 15 1.94 -10.48 27.05
C ILE A 15 2.46 -10.18 28.46
N GLN A 16 2.69 -8.91 28.79
CA GLN A 16 3.17 -8.49 30.11
C GLN A 16 2.07 -8.27 31.16
N SER A 17 0.80 -8.50 30.81
CA SER A 17 -0.30 -8.43 31.78
C SER A 17 -0.11 -9.42 32.95
N ILE A 18 0.58 -10.50 32.70
CA ILE A 18 1.08 -11.42 33.74
C ILE A 18 2.56 -11.08 33.96
N PRO A 19 2.91 -10.45 35.09
CA PRO A 19 4.27 -9.98 35.33
C PRO A 19 5.25 -11.15 35.58
N LYS A 20 6.53 -10.91 35.30
CA LYS A 20 7.63 -11.81 35.73
C LYS A 20 7.68 -11.84 37.26
N PRO A 21 7.98 -13.00 37.90
CA PRO A 21 8.57 -14.23 37.31
C PRO A 21 7.55 -15.29 36.91
N ALA A 22 6.24 -15.01 36.89
CA ALA A 22 5.23 -16.00 36.57
C ALA A 22 5.39 -16.54 35.14
N TRP A 23 5.31 -17.88 35.02
CA TRP A 23 5.27 -18.56 33.72
C TRP A 23 3.85 -18.57 33.18
N LYS A 24 3.75 -18.43 31.88
CA LYS A 24 2.47 -18.31 31.14
C LYS A 24 2.57 -18.98 29.77
N ILE A 25 1.44 -19.32 29.22
CA ILE A 25 1.31 -19.83 27.86
C ILE A 25 0.61 -18.78 26.99
N LEU A 26 1.04 -18.63 25.75
CA LEU A 26 0.38 -17.77 24.77
C LEU A 26 -0.41 -18.64 23.80
N ILE A 27 -1.70 -18.36 23.62
CA ILE A 27 -2.59 -19.10 22.73
C ILE A 27 -3.06 -18.16 21.64
N THR A 28 -2.89 -18.57 20.38
CA THR A 28 -3.19 -17.78 19.20
C THR A 28 -4.04 -18.56 18.23
N ASP A 29 -4.79 -17.87 17.38
CA ASP A 29 -5.31 -18.43 16.14
C ASP A 29 -4.37 -18.13 14.95
N ASP A 30 -4.62 -18.73 13.80
CA ASP A 30 -3.74 -18.60 12.61
C ASP A 30 -3.56 -17.13 12.20
N HIS A 31 -4.61 -16.30 12.33
CA HIS A 31 -4.56 -14.90 11.94
C HIS A 31 -3.78 -14.05 12.94
N SER A 32 -4.09 -14.18 14.23
CA SER A 32 -3.39 -13.42 15.28
C SER A 32 -1.92 -13.84 15.39
N GLN A 33 -1.60 -15.13 15.17
CA GLN A 33 -0.22 -15.61 15.09
C GLN A 33 0.52 -14.96 13.93
N ALA A 34 -0.05 -14.99 12.72
CA ALA A 34 0.57 -14.37 11.56
C ALA A 34 0.79 -12.84 11.74
N LEU A 35 -0.13 -12.17 12.44
CA LEU A 35 0.01 -10.76 12.77
C LEU A 35 1.11 -10.52 13.80
N LEU A 36 1.17 -11.33 14.84
CA LEU A 36 2.21 -11.29 15.88
C LEU A 36 3.60 -11.50 15.28
N ASP A 37 3.76 -12.45 14.36
CA ASP A 37 5.02 -12.79 13.69
C ASP A 37 5.58 -11.63 12.83
N THR A 38 4.74 -10.64 12.45
CA THR A 38 5.23 -9.45 11.74
C THR A 38 6.03 -8.49 12.59
N VAL A 39 5.85 -8.54 13.93
CA VAL A 39 6.47 -7.59 14.87
C VAL A 39 7.29 -8.26 15.98
N TYR A 40 7.14 -9.57 16.17
CA TYR A 40 7.84 -10.34 17.17
C TYR A 40 8.56 -11.54 16.56
N LYS A 41 9.80 -11.76 16.98
CA LYS A 41 10.49 -13.05 16.78
C LYS A 41 10.10 -14.01 17.91
N GLN A 42 9.96 -15.27 17.60
CA GLN A 42 9.57 -16.29 18.58
C GLN A 42 10.45 -16.26 19.84
N PHE A 43 11.76 -16.04 19.68
CA PHE A 43 12.69 -15.94 20.79
C PHE A 43 12.37 -14.77 21.75
N ASP A 44 11.96 -13.62 21.21
CA ASP A 44 11.59 -12.44 22.01
C ASP A 44 10.32 -12.69 22.84
N ILE A 45 9.39 -13.50 22.32
CA ILE A 45 8.18 -13.91 23.04
C ILE A 45 8.56 -14.81 24.21
N LEU A 46 9.38 -15.83 23.96
CA LEU A 46 9.85 -16.76 25.01
C LEU A 46 10.63 -16.04 26.11
N ALA A 47 11.41 -14.99 25.77
CA ALA A 47 12.13 -14.13 26.71
C ALA A 47 11.21 -13.36 27.68
N GLN A 48 9.87 -13.31 27.44
CA GLN A 48 8.88 -12.73 28.34
C GLN A 48 8.29 -13.75 29.35
N ASN A 49 8.95 -14.86 29.63
CA ASN A 49 8.47 -15.99 30.45
C ASN A 49 7.22 -16.65 29.85
N VAL A 50 7.14 -16.70 28.54
CA VAL A 50 6.16 -17.53 27.82
C VAL A 50 6.76 -18.91 27.63
N THR A 51 6.09 -19.97 28.11
CA THR A 51 6.56 -21.35 28.03
C THR A 51 6.51 -21.86 26.60
N SER A 52 5.40 -21.58 25.91
CA SER A 52 5.16 -21.92 24.50
C SER A 52 4.12 -21.02 23.90
N VAL A 53 4.10 -20.98 22.57
CA VAL A 53 3.01 -20.38 21.79
C VAL A 53 2.25 -21.53 21.15
N GLU A 54 0.95 -21.64 21.42
CA GLU A 54 0.14 -22.78 21.00
C GLU A 54 -1.06 -22.36 20.16
N PRO A 55 -1.35 -23.08 19.06
CA PRO A 55 -2.54 -22.83 18.27
C PRO A 55 -3.82 -23.19 19.05
N LEU A 56 -4.83 -22.31 19.00
CA LEU A 56 -6.09 -22.47 19.71
C LEU A 56 -6.82 -23.77 19.36
N HIS A 57 -6.80 -24.17 18.09
CA HIS A 57 -7.56 -25.31 17.59
C HIS A 57 -6.82 -26.66 17.67
N SER A 58 -5.55 -26.66 18.09
CA SER A 58 -4.79 -27.87 18.31
C SER A 58 -5.13 -28.52 19.65
N PRO A 59 -4.95 -29.84 19.81
CA PRO A 59 -5.03 -30.50 21.09
C PRO A 59 -3.96 -29.99 22.05
N ARG A 60 -4.37 -29.57 23.26
CA ARG A 60 -3.46 -28.97 24.26
C ARG A 60 -3.54 -29.77 25.57
N PRO A 61 -2.41 -30.13 26.16
CA PRO A 61 -2.39 -30.81 27.46
C PRO A 61 -2.77 -29.82 28.56
N PRO A 62 -3.44 -30.29 29.65
CA PRO A 62 -3.69 -29.46 30.83
C PRO A 62 -2.37 -29.00 31.48
N MET A 63 -2.26 -27.72 31.77
CA MET A 63 -1.10 -27.12 32.41
C MET A 63 -1.52 -26.16 33.54
N SER A 64 -0.83 -26.26 34.71
CA SER A 64 -1.13 -25.37 35.85
C SER A 64 -0.45 -24.02 35.76
N VAL A 65 -0.57 -23.38 34.59
CA VAL A 65 -0.04 -22.04 34.29
C VAL A 65 -1.19 -21.11 33.85
N ASP A 66 -0.95 -19.82 33.92
CA ASP A 66 -1.90 -18.81 33.44
C ASP A 66 -1.83 -18.77 31.91
N ALA A 67 -2.99 -18.64 31.23
CA ALA A 67 -3.09 -18.62 29.78
C ALA A 67 -3.42 -17.21 29.28
N ILE A 68 -2.65 -16.75 28.30
CA ILE A 68 -2.95 -15.54 27.54
C ILE A 68 -3.53 -15.96 26.18
N TYR A 69 -4.78 -15.61 25.93
CA TYR A 69 -5.44 -15.81 24.64
C TYR A 69 -5.34 -14.52 23.83
N LEU A 70 -4.62 -14.58 22.71
CA LEU A 70 -4.49 -13.48 21.76
C LEU A 70 -5.18 -13.92 20.46
N LEU A 71 -6.41 -13.49 20.24
CA LEU A 71 -7.31 -14.11 19.26
C LEU A 71 -8.11 -13.09 18.45
N THR A 72 -8.61 -13.53 17.29
CA THR A 72 -9.68 -12.84 16.59
C THR A 72 -11.03 -13.04 17.29
N PRO A 73 -11.91 -12.02 17.34
CA PRO A 73 -13.21 -12.10 18.02
C PRO A 73 -14.23 -12.87 17.17
N THR A 74 -14.15 -14.20 17.18
CA THR A 74 -15.06 -15.07 16.45
C THR A 74 -15.81 -15.98 17.38
N LEU A 75 -17.05 -16.39 17.01
CA LEU A 75 -17.84 -17.35 17.79
C LEU A 75 -17.06 -18.64 18.05
N GLN A 76 -16.33 -19.16 17.05
CA GLN A 76 -15.55 -20.38 17.19
C GLN A 76 -14.44 -20.24 18.22
N ASN A 77 -13.75 -19.09 18.25
CA ASN A 77 -12.67 -18.82 19.20
C ASN A 77 -13.24 -18.67 20.63
N VAL A 78 -14.36 -17.93 20.76
CA VAL A 78 -15.05 -17.78 22.05
C VAL A 78 -15.48 -19.14 22.59
N ASP A 79 -16.15 -19.97 21.78
CA ASP A 79 -16.57 -21.31 22.20
C ASP A 79 -15.39 -22.21 22.59
N ARG A 80 -14.24 -22.05 21.92
CA ARG A 80 -13.03 -22.81 22.24
C ARG A 80 -12.40 -22.37 23.56
N ILE A 81 -12.39 -21.07 23.87
CA ILE A 81 -11.96 -20.56 25.19
C ILE A 81 -12.86 -21.16 26.27
N ILE A 82 -14.18 -21.10 26.11
CA ILE A 82 -15.16 -21.63 27.07
C ILE A 82 -14.92 -23.12 27.29
N ALA A 83 -14.68 -23.89 26.24
CA ALA A 83 -14.41 -25.34 26.32
C ALA A 83 -13.16 -25.68 27.13
N ASP A 84 -12.15 -24.82 27.15
CA ASP A 84 -10.92 -25.05 27.95
C ASP A 84 -11.17 -25.00 29.46
N PHE A 85 -12.32 -24.47 29.93
CA PHE A 85 -12.61 -24.24 31.34
C PHE A 85 -13.90 -24.91 31.86
N THR A 86 -14.79 -25.37 30.96
CA THR A 86 -16.15 -25.86 31.36
C THR A 86 -16.34 -27.37 31.33
N GLN A 87 -15.49 -28.15 30.69
CA GLN A 87 -15.68 -29.60 30.50
C GLN A 87 -15.11 -30.48 31.66
N GLY A 88 -15.15 -30.01 32.92
CA GLY A 88 -14.67 -30.78 34.08
C GLY A 88 -13.15 -30.96 34.18
N ARG A 89 -12.41 -30.51 33.17
CA ARG A 89 -10.95 -30.41 33.14
C ARG A 89 -10.57 -28.96 32.84
N ARG A 90 -10.06 -28.28 33.84
CA ARG A 90 -9.41 -26.98 33.57
C ARG A 90 -8.13 -27.23 32.80
N THR A 91 -8.05 -26.71 31.57
CA THR A 91 -6.84 -26.81 30.78
C THR A 91 -5.75 -25.91 31.33
N TYR A 92 -6.11 -24.74 31.88
CA TYR A 92 -5.20 -23.74 32.46
C TYR A 92 -5.71 -23.25 33.81
N LYS A 93 -4.82 -22.58 34.57
CA LYS A 93 -5.15 -22.03 35.90
C LYS A 93 -6.11 -20.84 35.80
N SER A 94 -5.84 -19.88 34.89
CA SER A 94 -6.65 -18.70 34.61
C SER A 94 -6.59 -18.32 33.13
N ALA A 95 -7.52 -17.45 32.72
CA ALA A 95 -7.58 -16.91 31.37
C ALA A 95 -7.40 -15.39 31.38
N HIS A 96 -6.48 -14.90 30.54
CA HIS A 96 -6.32 -13.50 30.18
C HIS A 96 -6.64 -13.39 28.68
N VAL A 97 -7.79 -12.81 28.34
CA VAL A 97 -8.30 -12.81 26.95
C VAL A 97 -8.10 -11.45 26.33
N TYR A 98 -7.40 -11.44 25.20
CA TYR A 98 -7.12 -10.26 24.39
C TYR A 98 -7.59 -10.52 22.97
N PHE A 99 -8.56 -9.76 22.51
CA PHE A 99 -8.97 -9.78 21.12
C PHE A 99 -8.23 -8.70 20.33
N ILE A 100 -7.74 -9.06 19.16
CA ILE A 100 -6.99 -8.14 18.28
C ILE A 100 -7.88 -7.08 17.64
N ASP A 101 -9.19 -7.27 17.69
CA ASP A 101 -10.22 -6.39 17.13
C ASP A 101 -11.36 -6.19 18.15
N GLY A 102 -12.28 -5.28 17.87
CA GLY A 102 -13.52 -5.13 18.65
C GLY A 102 -14.38 -6.39 18.60
N ILE A 103 -14.95 -6.80 19.72
CA ILE A 103 -15.85 -7.95 19.83
C ILE A 103 -17.31 -7.50 19.91
N ASP A 104 -18.20 -8.26 19.27
CA ASP A 104 -19.63 -7.99 19.36
C ASP A 104 -20.15 -8.26 20.80
N ASP A 105 -21.02 -7.40 21.32
CA ASP A 105 -21.57 -7.48 22.69
C ASP A 105 -22.14 -8.86 23.03
N SER A 106 -22.81 -9.51 22.06
CA SER A 106 -23.37 -10.85 22.25
C SER A 106 -22.30 -11.92 22.47
N LEU A 107 -21.13 -11.81 21.82
CA LEU A 107 -20.01 -12.73 22.01
C LEU A 107 -19.28 -12.44 23.31
N ALA A 108 -19.14 -11.17 23.67
CA ALA A 108 -18.54 -10.74 24.92
C ALA A 108 -19.37 -11.25 26.11
N GLN A 109 -20.70 -11.08 26.07
CA GLN A 109 -21.63 -11.59 27.06
C GLN A 109 -21.58 -13.12 27.13
N ARG A 110 -21.61 -13.81 25.98
CA ARG A 110 -21.49 -15.28 25.94
C ARG A 110 -20.21 -15.78 26.63
N LEU A 111 -19.08 -15.11 26.42
CA LEU A 111 -17.82 -15.45 27.06
C LEU A 111 -17.93 -15.25 28.59
N THR A 112 -18.37 -14.08 29.04
CA THR A 112 -18.42 -13.74 30.47
C THR A 112 -19.40 -14.63 31.23
N ASP A 113 -20.57 -14.90 30.68
CA ASP A 113 -21.62 -15.70 31.32
C ASP A 113 -21.24 -17.21 31.39
N SER A 114 -20.44 -17.70 30.45
CA SER A 114 -20.06 -19.11 30.37
C SER A 114 -18.75 -19.45 31.11
N MET A 115 -17.95 -18.46 31.48
CA MET A 115 -16.70 -18.69 32.20
C MET A 115 -16.96 -18.92 33.70
N PRO A 116 -16.29 -19.91 34.35
CA PRO A 116 -16.38 -20.10 35.78
C PRO A 116 -15.88 -18.87 36.53
N GLU A 117 -16.49 -18.58 37.67
CA GLU A 117 -16.13 -17.45 38.53
C GLU A 117 -14.63 -17.52 38.93
N GLY A 118 -13.97 -16.37 38.82
CA GLY A 118 -12.55 -16.19 39.16
C GLY A 118 -11.55 -16.79 38.15
N VAL A 119 -11.99 -17.33 37.01
CA VAL A 119 -11.10 -17.85 35.98
C VAL A 119 -10.67 -16.74 35.00
N LEU A 120 -11.61 -15.92 34.55
CA LEU A 120 -11.34 -14.79 33.66
C LEU A 120 -10.72 -13.63 34.46
N GLN A 121 -9.40 -13.42 34.30
CA GLN A 121 -8.64 -12.41 35.03
C GLN A 121 -8.51 -11.10 34.25
N ALA A 122 -8.49 -11.18 32.91
CA ALA A 122 -8.46 -10.02 32.03
C ALA A 122 -9.29 -10.27 30.78
N PHE A 123 -9.98 -9.23 30.33
CA PHE A 123 -10.73 -9.22 29.08
C PHE A 123 -10.55 -7.85 28.44
N THR A 124 -9.89 -7.79 27.27
CA THR A 124 -9.51 -6.53 26.65
C THR A 124 -9.51 -6.64 25.12
N GLU A 125 -9.97 -5.60 24.45
CA GLU A 125 -9.87 -5.40 23.03
C GLU A 125 -8.61 -4.58 22.72
N LEU A 126 -7.72 -5.09 21.87
CA LEU A 126 -6.44 -4.44 21.56
C LEU A 126 -6.53 -3.43 20.42
N TYR A 127 -7.51 -3.55 19.52
CA TYR A 127 -7.64 -2.72 18.34
C TYR A 127 -6.33 -2.60 17.56
N CYS A 128 -5.79 -3.73 17.09
CA CYS A 128 -4.52 -3.81 16.38
C CYS A 128 -4.58 -4.69 15.12
N ASN A 129 -5.80 -4.99 14.62
CA ASN A 129 -6.02 -5.88 13.48
C ASN A 129 -5.77 -5.17 12.14
N PHE A 130 -4.49 -4.91 11.83
CA PHE A 130 -4.00 -4.47 10.53
C PHE A 130 -2.52 -4.84 10.35
N TRP A 131 -2.04 -4.90 9.12
CA TRP A 131 -0.66 -5.28 8.79
C TRP A 131 0.20 -4.03 8.62
N ALA A 132 1.16 -3.81 9.50
CA ALA A 132 2.17 -2.77 9.33
C ALA A 132 3.26 -3.27 8.36
N ILE A 133 3.26 -2.75 7.13
CA ILE A 133 4.23 -3.13 6.09
C ILE A 133 5.55 -2.39 6.31
N GLU A 134 5.46 -1.08 6.48
CA GLU A 134 6.57 -0.18 6.76
C GLU A 134 6.20 0.77 7.90
N ASP A 135 7.13 1.58 8.34
CA ASP A 135 6.97 2.54 9.45
C ASP A 135 5.69 3.38 9.39
N ARG A 136 5.22 3.70 8.20
CA ARG A 136 4.07 4.58 7.95
C ARG A 136 3.07 3.98 6.97
N VAL A 137 3.23 2.71 6.63
CA VAL A 137 2.42 2.01 5.64
C VAL A 137 1.73 0.82 6.26
N PHE A 138 0.42 0.72 6.04
CA PHE A 138 -0.38 -0.41 6.49
C PHE A 138 -1.22 -1.01 5.36
N SER A 139 -1.60 -2.25 5.52
CA SER A 139 -2.46 -2.97 4.57
C SER A 139 -3.46 -3.84 5.30
N LEU A 140 -4.59 -4.09 4.68
CA LEU A 140 -5.55 -5.08 5.15
C LEU A 140 -5.24 -6.48 4.62
N LYS A 141 -4.32 -6.61 3.64
CA LYS A 141 -4.00 -7.85 2.93
C LYS A 141 -5.24 -8.54 2.36
N ALA A 142 -6.19 -7.75 1.86
CA ALA A 142 -7.47 -8.20 1.33
C ALA A 142 -7.57 -7.91 -0.19
N PRO A 143 -6.80 -8.59 -1.06
CA PRO A 143 -6.81 -8.32 -2.50
C PRO A 143 -8.16 -8.66 -3.16
N TRP A 144 -8.95 -9.53 -2.52
CA TRP A 144 -10.29 -9.90 -3.02
C TRP A 144 -11.28 -8.73 -2.94
N SER A 145 -11.10 -7.80 -2.01
CA SER A 145 -11.93 -6.60 -1.88
C SER A 145 -11.98 -5.75 -3.16
N PHE A 146 -10.99 -5.88 -4.05
CA PHE A 146 -11.04 -5.22 -5.36
C PHE A 146 -12.25 -5.66 -6.19
N PHE A 147 -12.57 -6.96 -6.15
CA PHE A 147 -13.70 -7.53 -6.90
C PHE A 147 -15.04 -7.24 -6.25
N THR A 148 -15.14 -7.31 -4.94
CA THR A 148 -16.39 -6.98 -4.22
C THR A 148 -16.73 -5.50 -4.33
N MET A 149 -15.74 -4.62 -4.36
CA MET A 149 -15.93 -3.17 -4.44
C MET A 149 -16.19 -2.67 -5.87
N PHE A 150 -15.57 -3.25 -6.89
CA PHE A 150 -15.61 -2.76 -8.28
C PHE A 150 -16.22 -3.75 -9.28
N GLY A 151 -16.45 -4.99 -8.90
CA GLY A 151 -16.98 -6.03 -9.80
C GLY A 151 -18.35 -5.69 -10.35
N ALA A 152 -18.60 -6.10 -11.60
CA ALA A 152 -19.89 -5.88 -12.24
C ALA A 152 -20.99 -6.63 -11.48
N PRO A 153 -22.10 -5.97 -11.12
CA PRO A 153 -23.28 -6.65 -10.60
C PRO A 153 -23.87 -7.56 -11.69
N GLY A 154 -24.01 -8.82 -11.40
CA GLY A 154 -24.59 -9.80 -12.34
C GLY A 154 -23.59 -10.79 -12.96
N GLY A 155 -22.31 -10.78 -12.49
CA GLY A 155 -21.33 -11.79 -12.91
C GLY A 155 -21.65 -13.18 -12.33
N ILE A 156 -21.31 -13.42 -11.07
CA ILE A 156 -21.39 -14.76 -10.45
C ILE A 156 -22.52 -14.85 -9.43
N ALA A 157 -22.86 -13.76 -8.78
CA ALA A 157 -23.86 -13.70 -7.71
C ALA A 157 -25.09 -12.92 -8.15
N SER A 158 -26.21 -13.20 -7.49
CA SER A 158 -27.35 -12.29 -7.56
C SER A 158 -26.94 -10.89 -7.06
N ALA A 159 -27.64 -9.88 -7.52
CA ALA A 159 -27.38 -8.49 -7.12
C ALA A 159 -27.37 -8.32 -5.59
N ASP A 160 -28.25 -9.03 -4.88
CA ASP A 160 -28.35 -8.98 -3.43
C ASP A 160 -27.12 -9.57 -2.72
N LEU A 161 -26.60 -10.71 -3.21
CA LEU A 161 -25.38 -11.33 -2.67
C LEU A 161 -24.14 -10.45 -2.93
N ALA A 162 -24.07 -9.81 -4.10
CA ALA A 162 -22.99 -8.89 -4.41
C ALA A 162 -23.02 -7.67 -3.48
N MET A 163 -24.22 -7.15 -3.17
CA MET A 163 -24.39 -6.04 -2.24
C MET A 163 -24.05 -6.45 -0.81
N GLU A 164 -24.46 -7.63 -0.36
CA GLU A 164 -24.14 -8.16 0.96
C GLU A 164 -22.63 -8.32 1.15
N ALA A 165 -21.94 -8.92 0.18
CA ALA A 165 -20.47 -9.04 0.21
C ALA A 165 -19.77 -7.68 0.21
N PHE A 166 -20.31 -6.71 -0.51
CA PHE A 166 -19.83 -5.32 -0.52
C PHE A 166 -19.98 -4.66 0.85
N GLU A 167 -21.15 -4.77 1.49
CA GLU A 167 -21.38 -4.18 2.80
C GLU A 167 -20.52 -4.86 3.89
N ASP A 168 -20.27 -6.16 3.78
CA ASP A 168 -19.34 -6.87 4.65
C ASP A 168 -17.91 -6.34 4.51
N ASP A 169 -17.42 -6.12 3.28
CA ASP A 169 -16.09 -5.54 3.05
C ASP A 169 -16.01 -4.08 3.55
N VAL A 170 -17.06 -3.30 3.40
CA VAL A 170 -17.13 -1.94 3.95
C VAL A 170 -17.02 -1.95 5.47
N ARG A 171 -17.74 -2.87 6.16
CA ARG A 171 -17.65 -3.02 7.62
C ARG A 171 -16.25 -3.43 8.07
N VAL A 172 -15.67 -4.45 7.43
CA VAL A 172 -14.31 -4.92 7.75
C VAL A 172 -13.28 -3.80 7.53
N THR A 173 -13.42 -3.05 6.44
CA THR A 173 -12.55 -1.90 6.14
C THR A 173 -12.69 -0.81 7.20
N GLY A 174 -13.93 -0.48 7.60
CA GLY A 174 -14.19 0.50 8.67
C GLY A 174 -13.51 0.11 9.97
N ARG A 175 -13.76 -1.10 10.47
CA ARG A 175 -13.11 -1.64 11.68
C ARG A 175 -11.59 -1.61 11.61
N SER A 176 -11.01 -2.01 10.49
CA SER A 176 -9.54 -1.99 10.34
C SER A 176 -8.95 -0.58 10.38
N ILE A 177 -9.67 0.41 9.87
CA ILE A 177 -9.26 1.81 9.99
C ILE A 177 -9.36 2.26 11.45
N ILE A 178 -10.39 1.85 12.20
CA ILE A 178 -10.48 2.13 13.64
C ILE A 178 -9.32 1.48 14.41
N ASN A 179 -8.94 0.25 14.09
CA ASN A 179 -7.77 -0.41 14.69
C ASN A 179 -6.49 0.43 14.50
N LEU A 180 -6.30 1.01 13.31
CA LEU A 180 -5.19 1.94 13.07
C LEU A 180 -5.34 3.19 13.93
N LEU A 181 -6.50 3.87 13.89
CA LEU A 181 -6.74 5.12 14.63
C LEU A 181 -6.55 4.94 16.13
N ALA A 182 -7.05 3.84 16.69
CA ALA A 182 -6.86 3.45 18.08
C ALA A 182 -5.37 3.25 18.39
N THR A 183 -4.63 2.53 17.51
CA THR A 183 -3.20 2.26 17.69
C THR A 183 -2.37 3.53 17.68
N ILE A 184 -2.62 4.45 16.74
CA ILE A 184 -1.87 5.72 16.68
C ILE A 184 -2.44 6.80 17.61
N SER A 185 -3.51 6.54 18.33
CA SER A 185 -4.23 7.48 19.20
C SER A 185 -4.57 8.80 18.48
N GLU A 186 -5.44 8.70 17.47
CA GLU A 186 -5.86 9.85 16.64
C GLU A 186 -7.36 9.84 16.37
N ASN A 187 -8.03 10.99 16.63
CA ASN A 187 -9.41 11.25 16.23
C ASN A 187 -9.40 12.30 15.11
N PRO A 188 -9.31 11.91 13.83
CA PRO A 188 -9.11 12.83 12.72
C PRO A 188 -10.42 13.48 12.25
N TYR A 189 -10.31 14.57 11.49
CA TYR A 189 -11.35 14.98 10.56
C TYR A 189 -11.41 13.97 9.42
N ILE A 190 -12.61 13.61 8.95
CA ILE A 190 -12.80 12.64 7.86
C ILE A 190 -13.12 13.37 6.58
N ARG A 191 -12.33 13.15 5.53
CA ARG A 191 -12.57 13.58 4.15
C ARG A 191 -12.68 12.36 3.25
N TYR A 192 -13.53 12.44 2.23
CA TYR A 192 -13.68 11.35 1.29
C TYR A 192 -13.67 11.86 -0.15
N TYR A 193 -13.27 11.01 -1.07
CA TYR A 193 -13.31 11.30 -2.49
C TYR A 193 -14.75 11.22 -3.02
N HIS A 194 -15.19 12.28 -3.71
CA HIS A 194 -16.50 12.36 -4.33
C HIS A 194 -16.34 12.63 -5.83
N PRO A 195 -16.34 11.59 -6.69
CA PRO A 195 -16.17 11.73 -8.12
C PRO A 195 -17.37 12.43 -8.76
N SER A 196 -17.11 13.41 -9.64
CA SER A 196 -18.13 14.10 -10.44
C SER A 196 -18.17 13.64 -11.89
N HIS A 197 -17.21 12.78 -12.31
CA HIS A 197 -17.02 12.41 -13.71
C HIS A 197 -17.53 11.00 -14.07
N HIS A 198 -17.91 10.20 -13.09
CA HIS A 198 -18.51 8.88 -13.30
C HIS A 198 -19.62 8.60 -12.27
N PRO A 199 -20.59 7.72 -12.60
CA PRO A 199 -21.61 7.25 -11.66
C PRO A 199 -20.99 6.38 -10.55
N PRO A 200 -21.77 5.99 -9.52
CA PRO A 200 -21.37 4.93 -8.60
C PRO A 200 -20.92 3.68 -9.33
N LEU A 201 -19.94 2.97 -8.78
CA LEU A 201 -19.28 1.82 -9.38
C LEU A 201 -19.64 0.53 -8.64
N GLY A 202 -19.33 -0.62 -9.26
CA GLY A 202 -19.56 -1.93 -8.67
C GLY A 202 -21.01 -2.19 -8.29
N PRO A 203 -21.28 -2.82 -7.15
CA PRO A 203 -22.66 -3.11 -6.70
C PRO A 203 -23.53 -1.85 -6.47
N LEU A 204 -22.92 -0.68 -6.24
CA LEU A 204 -23.64 0.58 -6.03
C LEU A 204 -24.37 1.11 -7.28
N VAL A 205 -24.07 0.61 -8.47
CA VAL A 205 -24.80 0.94 -9.71
C VAL A 205 -26.27 0.60 -9.60
N LEU A 206 -26.61 -0.48 -8.91
CA LEU A 206 -28.00 -0.95 -8.76
C LEU A 206 -28.84 -0.04 -7.89
N THR A 207 -28.26 0.47 -6.79
CA THR A 207 -28.95 1.39 -5.88
C THR A 207 -29.24 2.73 -6.54
N ALA A 208 -28.32 3.22 -7.39
CA ALA A 208 -28.52 4.45 -8.16
C ALA A 208 -29.68 4.31 -9.17
N SER A 209 -29.83 3.14 -9.79
CA SER A 209 -30.91 2.86 -10.74
C SER A 209 -32.27 2.80 -10.04
N SER A 210 -32.38 2.17 -8.87
CA SER A 210 -33.63 2.02 -8.13
C SER A 210 -34.16 3.36 -7.59
N THR A 211 -33.28 4.27 -7.16
CA THR A 211 -33.68 5.62 -6.73
C THR A 211 -34.17 6.50 -7.87
N ALA A 212 -33.69 6.28 -9.10
CA ALA A 212 -34.18 6.99 -10.29
C ALA A 212 -35.61 6.52 -10.67
N TYR A 213 -35.91 5.23 -10.55
CA TYR A 213 -37.24 4.67 -10.81
C TYR A 213 -38.27 5.08 -9.74
N SER A 214 -37.88 5.18 -8.48
CA SER A 214 -38.80 5.58 -7.38
C SER A 214 -39.25 7.04 -7.49
N ARG A 215 -38.51 7.90 -8.16
CA ARG A 215 -38.89 9.31 -8.39
C ARG A 215 -39.85 9.52 -9.57
N SER A 216 -39.99 8.56 -10.46
CA SER A 216 -40.86 8.65 -11.64
C SER A 216 -42.26 8.08 -11.46
N SER A 217 -42.56 7.47 -10.31
CA SER A 217 -43.86 6.83 -10.02
C SER A 217 -44.66 7.50 -8.93
N VAL A 218 -44.84 8.83 -8.96
CA VAL A 218 -45.93 9.49 -8.25
C VAL A 218 -47.04 9.70 -9.27
N PRO A 219 -48.17 8.97 -9.20
CA PRO A 219 -49.32 9.25 -10.06
C PRO A 219 -49.95 10.58 -9.62
N THR A 220 -49.78 11.61 -10.42
CA THR A 220 -50.49 12.86 -10.24
C THR A 220 -51.97 12.62 -10.57
N LEU A 221 -52.82 12.61 -9.55
CA LEU A 221 -54.27 12.69 -9.71
C LEU A 221 -54.60 13.94 -10.54
N GLN A 222 -55.12 13.70 -11.75
CA GLN A 222 -55.68 14.74 -12.61
C GLN A 222 -57.01 15.18 -12.01
N THR A 223 -57.10 16.40 -11.59
CA THR A 223 -58.36 17.14 -11.50
C THR A 223 -58.54 18.02 -12.72
N PRO A 224 -59.65 17.97 -13.43
CA PRO A 224 -59.88 18.82 -14.60
C PRO A 224 -60.58 20.09 -14.20
N GLN A 225 -59.94 21.24 -14.43
CA GLN A 225 -60.67 22.51 -14.71
C GLN A 225 -59.76 23.61 -15.26
N GLY A 226 -60.08 24.01 -16.43
CA GLY A 226 -60.31 25.32 -17.00
C GLY A 226 -59.26 26.41 -16.88
N GLY A 227 -58.83 26.97 -18.05
CA GLY A 227 -58.37 28.35 -18.05
C GLY A 227 -57.13 28.61 -18.91
N GLN A 228 -57.38 29.17 -20.08
CA GLN A 228 -56.44 29.78 -21.01
C GLN A 228 -55.46 30.73 -20.29
N SER A 229 -54.15 30.45 -20.33
CA SER A 229 -53.05 31.45 -20.39
C SER A 229 -51.65 30.83 -20.22
N SER A 230 -51.28 29.81 -21.00
CA SER A 230 -49.94 29.22 -20.89
C SER A 230 -49.05 29.42 -22.11
N ARG A 231 -49.41 30.26 -23.06
CA ARG A 231 -48.65 30.46 -24.29
C ARG A 231 -47.46 31.43 -24.18
N TRP A 232 -47.37 32.21 -23.11
CA TRP A 232 -46.32 33.21 -22.89
C TRP A 232 -45.15 32.77 -22.01
N ARG A 233 -45.27 31.66 -21.26
CA ARG A 233 -44.17 31.14 -20.42
C ARG A 233 -43.20 30.22 -21.15
N SER A 234 -43.59 29.65 -22.29
CA SER A 234 -42.73 28.76 -23.08
C SER A 234 -41.68 29.47 -23.94
N ALA A 235 -41.83 30.80 -24.15
CA ALA A 235 -40.90 31.56 -25.02
C ALA A 235 -39.73 32.24 -24.25
N MET A 236 -39.77 32.29 -22.91
CA MET A 236 -38.71 32.90 -22.10
C MET A 236 -37.88 31.89 -21.27
N GLY A 237 -38.17 30.57 -21.38
CA GLY A 237 -37.52 29.53 -20.62
C GLY A 237 -36.29 28.87 -21.25
N ASN A 238 -35.78 29.39 -22.40
CA ASN A 238 -34.69 28.68 -23.11
C ASN A 238 -33.35 29.45 -23.12
N MET A 239 -33.09 30.24 -22.07
CA MET A 239 -31.75 30.80 -21.81
C MET A 239 -31.23 30.48 -20.42
N GLY A 240 -31.55 29.32 -19.90
CA GLY A 240 -30.92 28.76 -18.73
C GLY A 240 -30.00 27.61 -19.14
N GLY A 241 -28.69 27.71 -18.87
CA GLY A 241 -27.70 26.68 -19.16
C GLY A 241 -28.19 25.34 -18.66
N LYS A 242 -27.99 24.26 -19.44
CA LYS A 242 -28.15 22.89 -19.01
C LYS A 242 -27.25 22.68 -17.80
N THR A 243 -27.78 22.87 -16.61
CA THR A 243 -27.22 22.30 -15.39
C THR A 243 -27.28 20.78 -15.59
N SER A 244 -26.09 20.15 -15.75
CA SER A 244 -25.99 18.71 -15.67
C SER A 244 -26.67 18.29 -14.35
N GLU A 245 -27.67 17.44 -14.44
CA GLU A 245 -28.29 16.86 -13.26
C GLU A 245 -27.18 16.29 -12.36
N PRO A 246 -27.15 16.63 -11.06
CA PRO A 246 -26.16 16.03 -10.17
C PRO A 246 -26.36 14.52 -10.20
N MET A 247 -25.29 13.77 -10.48
CA MET A 247 -25.30 12.32 -10.46
C MET A 247 -25.61 11.88 -9.01
N THR A 248 -26.87 11.57 -8.76
CA THR A 248 -27.38 11.24 -7.43
C THR A 248 -27.16 9.75 -7.17
N GLY A 249 -26.06 9.40 -6.54
CA GLY A 249 -25.74 8.06 -6.06
C GLY A 249 -24.66 8.12 -5.00
N GLU A 250 -24.66 7.19 -4.08
CA GLU A 250 -23.64 7.10 -3.06
C GLU A 250 -22.39 6.38 -3.63
N HIS A 251 -21.22 6.97 -3.50
CA HIS A 251 -19.96 6.41 -4.00
C HIS A 251 -19.24 5.61 -2.91
N LEU A 252 -18.36 4.67 -3.34
CA LEU A 252 -17.60 3.77 -2.46
C LEU A 252 -16.89 4.50 -1.33
N SER A 253 -16.10 5.53 -1.65
CA SER A 253 -15.34 6.29 -0.64
C SER A 253 -16.25 6.92 0.42
N ARG A 254 -17.45 7.36 0.05
CA ARG A 254 -18.46 7.89 0.98
C ARG A 254 -19.04 6.79 1.87
N ARG A 255 -19.32 5.59 1.32
CA ARG A 255 -19.81 4.44 2.09
C ARG A 255 -18.81 4.04 3.16
N ILE A 256 -17.54 3.88 2.79
CA ILE A 256 -16.46 3.57 3.74
C ILE A 256 -16.32 4.70 4.78
N ALA A 257 -16.31 5.96 4.36
CA ALA A 257 -16.22 7.09 5.28
C ALA A 257 -17.38 7.12 6.29
N GLY A 258 -18.62 6.81 5.84
CA GLY A 258 -19.79 6.68 6.68
C GLY A 258 -19.64 5.59 7.72
N GLN A 259 -19.17 4.40 7.34
CA GLN A 259 -18.89 3.30 8.25
C GLN A 259 -17.81 3.67 9.26
N VAL A 260 -16.69 4.23 8.80
CA VAL A 260 -15.61 4.70 9.70
C VAL A 260 -16.12 5.72 10.72
N LYS A 261 -17.01 6.64 10.30
CA LYS A 261 -17.60 7.63 11.23
C LYS A 261 -18.46 6.97 12.28
N LEU A 262 -19.30 6.00 11.91
CA LEU A 262 -20.14 5.25 12.84
C LEU A 262 -19.28 4.47 13.85
N ASP A 263 -18.32 3.70 13.36
CA ASP A 263 -17.42 2.90 14.20
C ASP A 263 -16.56 3.79 15.11
N LEU A 264 -16.10 4.96 14.61
CA LEU A 264 -15.33 5.91 15.41
C LEU A 264 -16.17 6.55 16.53
N ASP A 265 -17.42 6.92 16.24
CA ASP A 265 -18.33 7.48 17.24
C ASP A 265 -18.66 6.47 18.33
N GLU A 266 -18.83 5.20 17.98
CA GLU A 266 -19.00 4.10 18.92
C GLU A 266 -17.74 3.87 19.77
N TYR A 267 -16.55 3.84 19.12
CA TYR A 267 -15.28 3.73 19.82
C TYR A 267 -15.05 4.87 20.81
N LEU A 268 -15.34 6.12 20.41
CA LEU A 268 -15.24 7.31 21.29
C LEU A 268 -16.17 7.24 22.49
N LYS A 269 -17.39 6.71 22.31
CA LYS A 269 -18.37 6.52 23.39
C LYS A 269 -17.86 5.50 24.43
N ASN A 270 -17.24 4.42 23.95
CA ASN A 270 -16.75 3.34 24.80
C ASN A 270 -15.36 3.66 25.40
N ASN A 271 -14.62 4.61 24.85
CA ASN A 271 -13.26 5.01 25.28
C ASN A 271 -13.16 6.52 25.52
N PRO A 272 -13.70 7.05 26.64
CA PRO A 272 -13.78 8.50 26.89
C PRO A 272 -12.40 9.18 27.02
N GLU A 273 -11.33 8.43 27.30
CA GLU A 273 -9.97 8.95 27.38
C GLU A 273 -9.27 9.06 26.01
N PHE A 274 -9.92 8.60 24.95
CA PHE A 274 -9.38 8.66 23.60
C PHE A 274 -9.82 9.95 22.88
N PRO A 275 -8.93 10.62 22.10
CA PRO A 275 -7.50 10.33 21.96
C PRO A 275 -6.71 10.85 23.16
N SER A 276 -5.56 10.22 23.44
CA SER A 276 -4.64 10.74 24.46
C SER A 276 -4.28 12.19 24.15
N PRO A 277 -4.23 13.10 25.15
CA PRO A 277 -3.90 14.50 24.94
C PRO A 277 -2.53 14.64 24.25
N ALA A 278 -2.50 15.05 23.01
CA ALA A 278 -1.29 15.31 22.26
C ALA A 278 -1.25 16.79 21.90
N GLY A 279 -0.17 17.47 22.16
CA GLY A 279 0.04 18.89 21.83
C GLY A 279 0.13 19.18 20.32
N ARG A 280 -0.55 18.39 19.47
CA ARG A 280 -0.57 18.52 18.01
C ARG A 280 -1.97 18.86 17.49
N PRO A 281 -2.07 19.53 16.31
CA PRO A 281 -3.35 19.75 15.66
C PRO A 281 -4.04 18.43 15.30
N ARG A 282 -5.37 18.40 15.38
CA ARG A 282 -6.20 17.26 14.98
C ARG A 282 -5.86 16.83 13.55
N GLY A 283 -5.70 15.54 13.35
CA GLY A 283 -5.34 14.94 12.07
C GLY A 283 -6.47 15.00 11.03
N VAL A 284 -6.15 14.59 9.81
CA VAL A 284 -7.13 14.44 8.72
C VAL A 284 -7.00 13.04 8.12
N LEU A 285 -8.12 12.32 8.05
CA LEU A 285 -8.23 11.03 7.37
C LEU A 285 -8.87 11.23 6.01
N PHE A 286 -8.21 10.76 4.96
CA PHE A 286 -8.70 10.73 3.59
C PHE A 286 -9.13 9.31 3.24
N ILE A 287 -10.39 9.13 2.89
CA ILE A 287 -10.91 7.88 2.31
C ILE A 287 -11.00 8.06 0.80
N LEU A 288 -10.14 7.36 0.09
CA LEU A 288 -10.00 7.40 -1.36
C LEU A 288 -10.30 6.02 -1.94
N ASP A 289 -10.50 5.94 -3.25
CA ASP A 289 -10.61 4.66 -3.96
C ASP A 289 -9.83 4.67 -5.28
N ARG A 290 -9.64 3.50 -5.88
CA ARG A 290 -8.80 3.33 -7.06
C ARG A 290 -9.30 4.07 -8.31
N SER A 291 -10.55 4.48 -8.37
CA SER A 291 -11.08 5.28 -9.47
C SER A 291 -10.51 6.71 -9.52
N LEU A 292 -9.96 7.21 -8.40
CA LEU A 292 -9.27 8.49 -8.33
C LEU A 292 -8.02 8.53 -9.22
N ASP A 293 -7.23 7.48 -9.21
CA ASP A 293 -5.97 7.37 -9.96
C ASP A 293 -5.78 6.00 -10.59
N PRO A 294 -6.47 5.68 -11.68
CA PRO A 294 -6.28 4.43 -12.39
C PRO A 294 -4.98 4.38 -13.22
N ALA A 295 -4.24 5.50 -13.33
CA ALA A 295 -2.99 5.56 -14.08
C ALA A 295 -1.79 5.07 -13.26
N ALA A 296 -1.72 5.37 -11.97
CA ALA A 296 -0.59 5.03 -11.13
C ALA A 296 -0.18 3.54 -11.22
N PRO A 297 -1.10 2.54 -11.16
CA PRO A 297 -0.70 1.15 -11.24
C PRO A 297 -0.33 0.66 -12.66
N LEU A 298 -0.45 1.49 -13.69
CA LEU A 298 -0.13 1.14 -15.07
C LEU A 298 1.27 1.63 -15.51
N LEU A 299 1.90 2.52 -14.74
CA LEU A 299 3.18 3.15 -15.10
C LEU A 299 4.37 2.27 -14.72
N HIS A 300 5.40 2.25 -15.58
CA HIS A 300 6.73 1.85 -15.14
C HIS A 300 7.32 2.95 -14.28
N GLU A 301 7.64 2.58 -13.04
CA GLU A 301 8.26 3.47 -12.07
C GLU A 301 9.73 3.14 -11.91
N PHE A 302 10.60 4.14 -12.02
CA PHE A 302 12.04 3.96 -11.94
C PHE A 302 12.62 4.33 -10.57
N TRP A 303 11.80 4.22 -9.53
CA TRP A 303 12.18 4.28 -8.12
C TRP A 303 12.45 2.86 -7.64
N TYR A 304 13.51 2.64 -6.87
CA TYR A 304 14.09 1.33 -6.65
C TYR A 304 13.07 0.27 -6.19
N GLN A 305 12.31 0.53 -5.12
CA GLN A 305 11.31 -0.42 -4.62
C GLN A 305 10.21 -0.71 -5.65
N ALA A 306 9.68 0.32 -6.28
CA ALA A 306 8.63 0.16 -7.29
C ALA A 306 9.15 -0.61 -8.51
N MET A 307 10.35 -0.27 -8.99
CA MET A 307 10.98 -0.93 -10.13
C MET A 307 11.33 -2.39 -9.84
N ALA A 308 11.86 -2.68 -8.64
CA ALA A 308 12.17 -4.05 -8.23
C ALA A 308 10.92 -4.92 -8.17
N ASN A 309 9.81 -4.41 -7.61
CA ASN A 309 8.53 -5.15 -7.52
C ASN A 309 7.77 -5.26 -8.85
N ASP A 310 8.07 -4.41 -9.85
CA ASP A 310 7.52 -4.51 -11.21
C ASP A 310 8.34 -5.48 -12.09
N LEU A 311 9.65 -5.47 -11.96
CA LEU A 311 10.55 -6.18 -12.89
C LEU A 311 11.09 -7.50 -12.36
N LEU A 312 11.27 -7.63 -11.04
CA LEU A 312 11.80 -8.83 -10.40
C LEU A 312 10.66 -9.67 -9.81
N LYS A 313 10.92 -10.96 -9.65
CA LYS A 313 9.97 -11.85 -9.00
C LYS A 313 10.17 -11.79 -7.48
N ILE A 314 9.38 -10.93 -6.82
CA ILE A 314 9.36 -10.77 -5.38
C ILE A 314 8.03 -11.31 -4.86
N ASP A 315 8.06 -12.38 -4.05
CA ASP A 315 6.88 -12.98 -3.46
C ASP A 315 6.36 -12.07 -2.33
N ASP A 316 5.07 -11.72 -2.35
CA ASP A 316 4.37 -10.87 -1.35
C ASP A 316 4.99 -9.47 -1.14
N GLY A 317 5.81 -9.00 -2.07
CA GLY A 317 6.53 -7.73 -1.94
C GLY A 317 7.67 -7.75 -0.93
N VAL A 318 7.99 -8.90 -0.35
CA VAL A 318 8.97 -9.06 0.75
C VAL A 318 10.04 -10.10 0.42
N ARG A 319 9.67 -11.25 -0.16
CA ARG A 319 10.60 -12.37 -0.34
C ARG A 319 11.18 -12.41 -1.73
N TYR A 320 12.48 -12.19 -1.84
CA TYR A 320 13.23 -12.29 -3.09
C TYR A 320 14.11 -13.53 -3.10
N ARG A 321 13.94 -14.40 -4.09
CA ARG A 321 14.75 -15.60 -4.31
C ARG A 321 15.87 -15.32 -5.27
N TYR A 322 17.10 -15.59 -4.85
CA TYR A 322 18.28 -15.35 -5.66
C TYR A 322 19.31 -16.47 -5.52
N LYS A 323 20.18 -16.58 -6.51
CA LYS A 323 21.29 -17.53 -6.51
C LYS A 323 22.52 -16.87 -5.91
N TYR A 324 22.98 -17.43 -4.80
CA TYR A 324 24.17 -16.97 -4.12
C TYR A 324 25.33 -17.92 -4.43
N THR A 325 26.47 -17.36 -4.89
CA THR A 325 27.70 -18.15 -5.07
C THR A 325 28.52 -18.07 -3.78
N ASN A 326 28.64 -19.17 -3.07
CA ASN A 326 29.41 -19.24 -1.84
C ASN A 326 30.94 -19.16 -2.14
N THR A 327 31.74 -18.94 -1.09
CA THR A 327 33.21 -18.79 -1.18
C THR A 327 33.94 -20.01 -1.76
N VAL A 328 33.25 -21.15 -1.84
CA VAL A 328 33.80 -22.43 -2.37
C VAL A 328 33.37 -22.65 -3.83
N GLY A 329 32.63 -21.69 -4.43
CA GLY A 329 32.16 -21.76 -5.83
C GLY A 329 30.87 -22.59 -6.01
N GLY A 330 30.23 -23.01 -4.93
CA GLY A 330 28.90 -23.62 -4.99
C GLY A 330 27.80 -22.58 -5.15
N VAL A 331 26.79 -22.88 -5.98
CA VAL A 331 25.61 -22.03 -6.15
C VAL A 331 24.51 -22.54 -5.23
N GLU A 332 24.00 -21.68 -4.35
CA GLU A 332 22.92 -21.97 -3.41
C GLU A 332 21.73 -21.04 -3.70
N ASP A 333 20.52 -21.59 -3.61
CA ASP A 333 19.31 -20.77 -3.67
C ASP A 333 19.04 -20.17 -2.28
N LYS A 334 19.08 -18.85 -2.17
CA LYS A 334 18.78 -18.10 -0.96
C LYS A 334 17.48 -17.30 -1.12
N VAL A 335 16.82 -17.06 0.00
CA VAL A 335 15.66 -16.16 0.08
C VAL A 335 16.06 -14.97 0.94
N ALA A 336 15.96 -13.77 0.39
CA ALA A 336 16.14 -12.53 1.13
C ALA A 336 14.78 -11.97 1.53
N GLU A 337 14.71 -11.38 2.72
CA GLU A 337 13.53 -10.67 3.21
C GLU A 337 13.78 -9.17 3.14
N LEU A 338 13.05 -8.48 2.26
CA LEU A 338 13.12 -7.04 2.04
C LEU A 338 12.25 -6.32 3.07
N THR A 339 12.74 -6.21 4.29
CA THR A 339 12.04 -5.63 5.44
C THR A 339 12.82 -4.48 6.06
N ASP A 340 12.22 -3.81 7.06
CA ASP A 340 12.89 -2.74 7.80
C ASP A 340 14.08 -3.25 8.65
N GLU A 341 14.29 -4.55 8.75
CA GLU A 341 15.47 -5.17 9.37
C GLU A 341 16.72 -5.08 8.49
N ASP A 342 16.56 -4.81 7.21
CA ASP A 342 17.65 -4.55 6.28
C ASP A 342 17.91 -3.03 6.16
N PRO A 343 18.95 -2.50 6.82
CA PRO A 343 19.25 -1.07 6.78
C PRO A 343 19.65 -0.57 5.39
N VAL A 344 20.24 -1.43 4.54
CA VAL A 344 20.59 -1.10 3.17
C VAL A 344 19.31 -0.90 2.37
N TRP A 345 18.35 -1.82 2.47
CA TRP A 345 17.02 -1.68 1.85
C TRP A 345 16.32 -0.39 2.28
N VAL A 346 16.26 -0.13 3.58
CA VAL A 346 15.60 1.08 4.14
C VAL A 346 16.23 2.36 3.61
N SER A 347 17.55 2.38 3.40
CA SER A 347 18.26 3.57 2.92
C SER A 347 17.96 3.89 1.45
N VAL A 348 17.75 2.87 0.60
CA VAL A 348 17.66 3.05 -0.86
C VAL A 348 16.28 2.83 -1.46
N ARG A 349 15.36 2.14 -0.76
CA ARG A 349 14.07 1.72 -1.33
C ARG A 349 13.23 2.84 -1.97
N HIS A 350 13.29 4.04 -1.41
CA HIS A 350 12.55 5.21 -1.89
C HIS A 350 13.38 6.15 -2.78
N LEU A 351 14.60 5.78 -3.14
CA LEU A 351 15.44 6.54 -4.06
C LEU A 351 15.12 6.19 -5.51
N HIS A 352 15.35 7.13 -6.42
CA HIS A 352 15.35 6.83 -7.84
C HIS A 352 16.48 5.85 -8.15
N MET A 353 16.30 4.94 -9.13
CA MET A 353 17.25 3.87 -9.42
C MET A 353 18.68 4.38 -9.61
N LYS A 354 18.85 5.52 -10.27
CA LYS A 354 20.15 6.17 -10.42
C LYS A 354 20.78 6.51 -9.07
N ASP A 355 20.03 7.21 -8.21
CA ASP A 355 20.53 7.63 -6.90
C ASP A 355 20.70 6.43 -5.97
N ALA A 356 19.88 5.38 -6.12
CA ALA A 356 20.02 4.14 -5.36
C ALA A 356 21.34 3.44 -5.71
N ILE A 357 21.68 3.33 -6.99
CA ILE A 357 22.95 2.75 -7.44
C ILE A 357 24.13 3.57 -6.94
N ASP A 358 24.09 4.90 -7.10
CA ASP A 358 25.15 5.80 -6.65
C ASP A 358 25.34 5.72 -5.11
N THR A 359 24.24 5.63 -4.35
CA THR A 359 24.26 5.46 -2.89
C THR A 359 24.83 4.11 -2.50
N LEU A 360 24.34 3.01 -3.11
CA LEU A 360 24.84 1.66 -2.84
C LEU A 360 26.36 1.55 -3.09
N GLN A 361 26.84 2.10 -4.21
CA GLN A 361 28.28 2.08 -4.53
C GLN A 361 29.10 2.90 -3.54
N THR A 362 28.62 4.09 -3.17
CA THR A 362 29.29 4.98 -2.24
C THR A 362 29.34 4.37 -0.85
N ASP A 363 28.23 3.86 -0.35
CA ASP A 363 28.13 3.30 1.00
C ASP A 363 28.87 1.96 1.09
N PHE A 364 28.85 1.15 0.04
CA PHE A 364 29.70 -0.05 -0.03
C PHE A 364 31.20 0.28 -0.03
N ALA A 365 31.62 1.34 -0.74
CA ALA A 365 33.01 1.78 -0.73
C ALA A 365 33.44 2.26 0.65
N LYS A 366 32.61 3.04 1.35
CA LYS A 366 32.86 3.45 2.76
C LYS A 366 32.95 2.23 3.67
N PHE A 367 31.97 1.34 3.60
CA PHE A 367 31.95 0.09 4.36
C PHE A 367 33.21 -0.73 4.15
N ALA A 368 33.66 -0.88 2.89
CA ALA A 368 34.88 -1.60 2.57
C ALA A 368 36.14 -0.90 3.11
N GLN A 369 36.15 0.44 3.15
CA GLN A 369 37.26 1.24 3.69
C GLN A 369 37.32 1.17 5.22
N GLU A 370 36.18 1.32 5.91
CA GLU A 370 36.06 1.23 7.36
C GLU A 370 36.51 -0.14 7.89
N HIS A 371 36.28 -1.18 7.10
CA HIS A 371 36.64 -2.56 7.44
C HIS A 371 37.92 -3.05 6.74
N ALA A 372 38.72 -2.15 6.19
CA ALA A 372 40.00 -2.52 5.54
C ALA A 372 40.98 -3.21 6.52
N GLY A 373 40.89 -2.94 7.81
CA GLY A 373 41.62 -3.61 8.89
C GLY A 373 41.40 -5.14 8.96
N PHE A 374 40.25 -5.65 8.48
CA PHE A 374 39.97 -7.08 8.38
C PHE A 374 40.86 -7.81 7.32
N ARG A 375 41.62 -7.07 6.49
CA ARG A 375 42.49 -7.62 5.45
C ARG A 375 43.95 -7.88 5.92
N GLY A 376 44.26 -7.76 7.24
CA GLY A 376 45.56 -8.15 7.80
C GLY A 376 46.62 -7.07 7.66
N GLY A 377 46.62 -6.11 8.55
CA GLY A 377 47.78 -5.26 8.83
C GLY A 377 48.63 -5.88 9.95
N ASN A 378 49.96 -5.76 9.89
CA ASN A 378 50.91 -6.43 10.73
C ASN A 378 50.97 -6.03 12.21
N ASN A 379 49.99 -5.27 12.77
CA ASN A 379 49.91 -4.86 14.19
C ASN A 379 48.46 -4.83 14.64
N VAL A 380 47.84 -6.00 14.86
CA VAL A 380 46.51 -6.09 15.49
C VAL A 380 46.69 -6.51 16.95
N ASP A 381 46.24 -5.70 17.90
CA ASP A 381 46.25 -6.03 19.32
C ASP A 381 45.24 -7.15 19.63
N MET A 382 45.45 -7.91 20.72
CA MET A 382 44.61 -9.02 21.13
C MET A 382 43.15 -8.59 21.42
N ASN A 383 42.92 -7.35 21.83
CA ASN A 383 41.61 -6.79 22.06
C ASN A 383 40.92 -6.46 20.73
N ASP A 384 41.66 -5.85 19.79
CA ASP A 384 41.17 -5.58 18.45
C ASP A 384 40.77 -6.88 17.73
N LEU A 385 41.51 -7.97 17.94
CA LEU A 385 41.20 -9.30 17.39
C LEU A 385 39.91 -9.89 17.96
N LYS A 386 39.63 -9.68 19.28
CA LYS A 386 38.37 -10.10 19.91
C LYS A 386 37.17 -9.32 19.40
N ASP A 387 37.30 -7.99 19.30
CA ASP A 387 36.23 -7.12 18.80
C ASP A 387 35.97 -7.40 17.31
N MET A 388 37.01 -7.68 16.56
CA MET A 388 36.96 -8.12 15.17
C MET A 388 36.24 -9.47 15.02
N LEU A 389 36.53 -10.46 15.85
CA LEU A 389 35.84 -11.75 15.85
C LEU A 389 34.36 -11.61 16.28
N ALA A 390 34.06 -10.73 17.22
CA ALA A 390 32.69 -10.46 17.67
C ALA A 390 31.85 -9.75 16.61
N SER A 391 32.45 -8.87 15.81
CA SER A 391 31.78 -8.11 14.74
C SER A 391 31.71 -8.85 13.39
N LEU A 392 32.45 -9.99 13.23
CA LEU A 392 32.52 -10.75 11.99
C LEU A 392 31.12 -11.16 11.42
N PRO A 393 30.17 -11.66 12.23
CA PRO A 393 28.85 -12.03 11.71
C PRO A 393 28.08 -10.82 11.15
N GLN A 394 28.15 -9.68 11.83
CA GLN A 394 27.48 -8.44 11.40
C GLN A 394 28.09 -7.93 10.09
N PHE A 395 29.42 -7.97 9.99
CA PHE A 395 30.15 -7.63 8.76
C PHE A 395 29.72 -8.52 7.57
N GLN A 396 29.62 -9.83 7.78
CA GLN A 396 29.17 -10.76 6.75
C GLN A 396 27.74 -10.48 6.32
N THR A 397 26.83 -10.26 7.25
CA THR A 397 25.43 -9.94 6.99
C THR A 397 25.32 -8.65 6.17
N GLN A 398 26.00 -7.59 6.59
CA GLN A 398 25.93 -6.29 5.91
C GLN A 398 26.56 -6.35 4.51
N ARG A 399 27.65 -7.09 4.34
CA ARG A 399 28.26 -7.35 3.03
C ARG A 399 27.30 -8.10 2.11
N GLU A 400 26.61 -9.13 2.62
CA GLU A 400 25.59 -9.89 1.85
C GLU A 400 24.44 -8.98 1.44
N GLN A 401 23.98 -8.08 2.32
CA GLN A 401 22.94 -7.11 2.01
C GLN A 401 23.36 -6.14 0.90
N PHE A 402 24.55 -5.56 0.95
CA PHE A 402 25.05 -4.73 -0.15
C PHE A 402 25.16 -5.49 -1.47
N SER A 403 25.71 -6.71 -1.46
CA SER A 403 25.81 -7.54 -2.65
C SER A 403 24.43 -7.82 -3.25
N LEU A 404 23.47 -8.21 -2.41
CA LEU A 404 22.10 -8.48 -2.82
C LEU A 404 21.47 -7.27 -3.55
N HIS A 405 21.55 -6.08 -2.94
CA HIS A 405 20.91 -4.89 -3.52
C HIS A 405 21.63 -4.37 -4.77
N LEU A 406 22.94 -4.55 -4.88
CA LEU A 406 23.69 -4.25 -6.11
C LEU A 406 23.28 -5.21 -7.24
N ASP A 407 23.15 -6.51 -6.94
CA ASP A 407 22.72 -7.51 -7.92
C ASP A 407 21.27 -7.28 -8.36
N MET A 408 20.36 -6.97 -7.43
CA MET A 408 18.97 -6.61 -7.75
C MET A 408 18.90 -5.36 -8.64
N ALA A 409 19.66 -4.32 -8.32
CA ALA A 409 19.69 -3.08 -9.11
C ALA A 409 20.27 -3.34 -10.51
N GLN A 410 21.33 -4.14 -10.62
CA GLN A 410 21.90 -4.54 -11.89
C GLN A 410 20.91 -5.34 -12.74
N GLU A 411 20.19 -6.28 -12.16
CA GLU A 411 19.18 -7.07 -12.88
C GLU A 411 18.01 -6.19 -13.36
N CYS A 412 17.53 -5.26 -12.52
CA CYS A 412 16.55 -4.27 -12.95
C CYS A 412 17.04 -3.47 -14.16
N MET A 413 18.30 -3.04 -14.18
CA MET A 413 18.89 -2.28 -15.29
C MET A 413 19.08 -3.14 -16.54
N ASN A 414 19.40 -4.43 -16.39
CA ASN A 414 19.47 -5.38 -17.50
C ASN A 414 18.11 -5.55 -18.18
N ILE A 415 17.05 -5.72 -17.36
CA ILE A 415 15.66 -5.82 -17.85
C ILE A 415 15.23 -4.51 -18.52
N PHE A 416 15.55 -3.36 -17.91
CA PHE A 416 15.28 -2.03 -18.47
C PHE A 416 15.84 -1.87 -19.88
N GLN A 417 17.09 -2.29 -20.09
CA GLN A 417 17.75 -2.22 -21.40
C GLN A 417 17.18 -3.24 -22.38
N THR A 418 17.00 -4.48 -21.95
CA THR A 418 16.54 -5.59 -22.80
C THR A 418 15.12 -5.36 -23.33
N LYS A 419 14.21 -4.89 -22.47
CA LYS A 419 12.83 -4.59 -22.83
C LYS A 419 12.63 -3.19 -23.41
N ASN A 420 13.68 -2.39 -23.59
CA ASN A 420 13.61 -1.01 -24.10
C ASN A 420 12.65 -0.12 -23.29
N LEU A 421 12.67 -0.25 -21.96
CA LEU A 421 11.75 0.47 -21.08
C LEU A 421 11.94 2.00 -21.11
N SER A 422 13.04 2.49 -21.62
CA SER A 422 13.26 3.92 -21.84
C SER A 422 12.26 4.50 -22.85
N ALA A 423 12.04 3.81 -23.99
CA ALA A 423 11.07 4.25 -24.99
C ALA A 423 9.63 4.04 -24.52
N VAL A 424 9.35 2.92 -23.83
CA VAL A 424 8.04 2.63 -23.22
C VAL A 424 7.70 3.71 -22.19
N GLY A 425 8.58 3.96 -21.23
CA GLY A 425 8.38 4.95 -20.17
C GLY A 425 8.21 6.38 -20.70
N SER A 426 8.88 6.76 -21.79
CA SER A 426 8.67 8.08 -22.42
C SER A 426 7.22 8.26 -22.88
N VAL A 427 6.66 7.27 -23.58
CA VAL A 427 5.26 7.30 -24.05
C VAL A 427 4.28 7.25 -22.86
N GLU A 428 4.54 6.39 -21.87
CA GLU A 428 3.72 6.28 -20.66
C GLU A 428 3.66 7.60 -19.90
N GLN A 429 4.81 8.25 -19.70
CA GLN A 429 4.87 9.54 -19.02
C GLN A 429 4.13 10.65 -19.79
N CYS A 430 4.24 10.65 -21.12
CA CYS A 430 3.47 11.59 -21.95
C CYS A 430 1.95 11.36 -21.82
N CYS A 431 1.50 10.08 -21.80
CA CYS A 431 0.09 9.76 -21.61
C CYS A 431 -0.41 10.12 -20.21
N ALA A 432 0.36 9.78 -19.17
CA ALA A 432 -0.08 9.97 -17.79
C ALA A 432 -0.02 11.43 -17.33
N THR A 433 1.00 12.18 -17.76
CA THR A 433 1.13 13.59 -17.37
C THR A 433 0.36 14.53 -18.29
N GLY A 434 0.13 14.14 -19.54
CA GLY A 434 -0.40 15.01 -20.60
C GLY A 434 0.64 15.96 -21.21
N TYR A 435 1.94 15.80 -20.86
CA TYR A 435 3.02 16.67 -21.30
C TYR A 435 4.26 15.85 -21.74
N THR A 436 4.98 16.38 -22.72
CA THR A 436 6.32 15.86 -23.09
C THR A 436 7.35 16.25 -22.03
N SER A 437 8.58 15.71 -22.14
CA SER A 437 9.72 16.10 -21.29
C SER A 437 10.03 17.60 -21.34
N GLU A 438 9.67 18.28 -22.46
CA GLU A 438 9.82 19.71 -22.65
C GLU A 438 8.65 20.53 -22.06
N GLY A 439 7.65 19.90 -21.41
CA GLY A 439 6.45 20.55 -20.87
C GLY A 439 5.42 20.96 -21.94
N LYS A 440 5.54 20.46 -23.17
CA LYS A 440 4.58 20.72 -24.26
C LYS A 440 3.51 19.64 -24.30
N VAL A 441 2.30 19.99 -24.77
CA VAL A 441 1.26 18.99 -25.03
C VAL A 441 1.67 18.12 -26.22
N PRO A 442 1.72 16.78 -26.08
CA PRO A 442 2.16 15.90 -27.14
C PRO A 442 1.16 15.91 -28.31
N LYS A 443 1.64 16.15 -29.53
CA LYS A 443 0.82 16.18 -30.75
C LYS A 443 0.81 14.85 -31.49
N THR A 444 1.87 14.07 -31.38
CA THR A 444 2.17 12.88 -32.20
C THR A 444 2.36 11.61 -31.37
N ILE A 445 1.69 11.51 -30.23
CA ILE A 445 1.86 10.37 -29.31
C ILE A 445 1.59 9.02 -29.98
N VAL A 446 0.70 8.98 -30.98
CA VAL A 446 0.38 7.77 -31.75
C VAL A 446 1.57 7.33 -32.60
N GLU A 447 2.32 8.27 -33.18
CA GLU A 447 3.51 8.00 -34.00
C GLU A 447 4.64 7.39 -33.18
N GLU A 448 4.75 7.76 -31.91
CA GLU A 448 5.72 7.16 -30.97
C GLU A 448 5.23 5.80 -30.42
N MET A 449 3.93 5.67 -30.19
CA MET A 449 3.32 4.47 -29.62
C MET A 449 3.24 3.30 -30.61
N VAL A 450 2.81 3.54 -31.86
CA VAL A 450 2.57 2.47 -32.85
C VAL A 450 3.81 1.62 -33.10
N PRO A 451 5.03 2.15 -33.28
CA PRO A 451 6.24 1.33 -33.43
C PRO A 451 6.52 0.42 -32.22
N LEU A 452 6.16 0.86 -31.02
CA LEU A 452 6.30 0.06 -29.79
C LEU A 452 5.29 -1.09 -29.77
N LEU A 453 4.05 -0.85 -30.19
CA LEU A 453 3.00 -1.87 -30.27
C LEU A 453 3.31 -2.92 -31.33
N ASP A 454 3.91 -2.53 -32.48
CA ASP A 454 4.31 -3.43 -33.57
C ASP A 454 5.55 -4.28 -33.23
N GLY A 455 6.36 -3.83 -32.27
CA GLY A 455 7.65 -4.43 -31.91
C GLY A 455 7.53 -5.94 -31.63
N ARG A 456 8.03 -6.79 -32.55
CA ARG A 456 8.03 -8.24 -32.40
C ARG A 456 9.08 -8.64 -31.36
N GLY A 457 8.60 -9.09 -30.19
CA GLY A 457 9.43 -9.77 -29.18
C GLY A 457 10.31 -8.88 -28.27
N LYS A 458 10.30 -7.55 -28.46
CA LYS A 458 11.08 -6.62 -27.61
C LYS A 458 10.27 -6.10 -26.41
N ILE A 459 8.96 -5.96 -26.56
CA ILE A 459 8.04 -5.43 -25.55
C ILE A 459 7.05 -6.53 -25.21
N SER A 460 6.81 -6.75 -23.92
CA SER A 460 5.88 -7.78 -23.45
C SER A 460 4.42 -7.40 -23.80
N SER A 461 3.54 -8.40 -23.89
CA SER A 461 2.10 -8.14 -24.06
C SER A 461 1.53 -7.29 -22.94
N LEU A 462 2.01 -7.48 -21.71
CA LEU A 462 1.61 -6.70 -20.55
C LEU A 462 1.98 -5.22 -20.70
N ASP A 463 3.21 -4.91 -21.15
CA ASP A 463 3.64 -3.54 -21.37
C ASP A 463 2.82 -2.86 -22.48
N LYS A 464 2.43 -3.62 -23.52
CA LYS A 464 1.51 -3.12 -24.56
C LYS A 464 0.11 -2.80 -24.00
N VAL A 465 -0.41 -3.65 -23.10
CA VAL A 465 -1.67 -3.39 -22.37
C VAL A 465 -1.56 -2.11 -21.56
N ARG A 466 -0.47 -1.90 -20.83
CA ARG A 466 -0.21 -0.70 -20.02
C ARG A 466 -0.22 0.57 -20.88
N ILE A 467 0.54 0.57 -21.98
CA ILE A 467 0.56 1.69 -22.93
C ILE A 467 -0.84 1.99 -23.49
N MET A 468 -1.58 0.95 -23.90
CA MET A 468 -2.94 1.11 -24.44
C MET A 468 -3.91 1.67 -23.41
N ALA A 469 -3.86 1.19 -22.18
CA ALA A 469 -4.68 1.67 -21.07
C ALA A 469 -4.39 3.14 -20.76
N LEU A 470 -3.10 3.52 -20.67
CA LEU A 470 -2.67 4.91 -20.45
C LEU A 470 -3.06 5.84 -21.62
N TYR A 471 -2.97 5.36 -22.85
CA TYR A 471 -3.42 6.13 -24.02
C TYR A 471 -4.93 6.40 -23.99
N ILE A 472 -5.76 5.40 -23.63
CA ILE A 472 -7.21 5.56 -23.46
C ILE A 472 -7.52 6.57 -22.34
N LEU A 473 -6.80 6.51 -21.22
CA LEU A 473 -6.91 7.47 -20.12
C LEU A 473 -6.57 8.90 -20.57
N PHE A 474 -5.49 9.04 -21.34
CA PHE A 474 -5.05 10.33 -21.89
C PHE A 474 -6.09 10.95 -22.83
N ARG A 475 -6.72 10.12 -23.68
CA ARG A 475 -7.71 10.56 -24.68
C ARG A 475 -9.12 10.73 -24.11
N ASP A 476 -9.37 10.38 -22.84
CA ASP A 476 -10.72 10.28 -22.24
C ASP A 476 -11.67 9.42 -23.10
N GLY A 477 -11.15 8.29 -23.54
CA GLY A 477 -11.78 7.35 -24.47
C GLY A 477 -11.29 7.50 -25.91
N VAL A 478 -11.46 6.43 -26.69
CA VAL A 478 -11.06 6.33 -28.10
C VAL A 478 -12.25 5.83 -28.91
N ALA A 479 -12.39 6.25 -30.18
CA ALA A 479 -13.42 5.73 -31.06
C ALA A 479 -13.29 4.20 -31.17
N ASP A 480 -14.42 3.46 -31.15
CA ASP A 480 -14.42 1.99 -31.10
C ASP A 480 -13.63 1.36 -32.27
N GLU A 481 -13.71 1.97 -33.44
CA GLU A 481 -12.98 1.55 -34.63
C GLU A 481 -11.46 1.69 -34.49
N ASP A 482 -11.00 2.83 -33.96
CA ASP A 482 -9.58 3.09 -33.73
C ASP A 482 -9.04 2.20 -32.61
N ARG A 483 -9.85 1.97 -31.56
CA ARG A 483 -9.50 1.03 -30.48
C ARG A 483 -9.29 -0.39 -31.01
N ARG A 484 -10.21 -0.90 -31.85
CA ARG A 484 -10.06 -2.23 -32.47
C ARG A 484 -8.83 -2.32 -33.37
N ARG A 485 -8.55 -1.27 -34.17
CA ARG A 485 -7.34 -1.20 -35.01
C ARG A 485 -6.07 -1.25 -34.16
N LEU A 486 -6.04 -0.49 -33.05
CA LEU A 486 -4.91 -0.50 -32.14
C LEU A 486 -4.70 -1.86 -31.46
N TYR A 487 -5.78 -2.55 -31.07
CA TYR A 487 -5.69 -3.91 -30.50
C TYR A 487 -5.16 -4.92 -31.52
N GLN A 488 -5.57 -4.81 -32.76
CA GLN A 488 -5.05 -5.66 -33.86
C GLN A 488 -3.57 -5.37 -34.11
N HIS A 489 -3.16 -4.11 -34.12
CA HIS A 489 -1.75 -3.70 -34.26
C HIS A 489 -0.88 -4.26 -33.13
N ALA A 490 -1.33 -4.12 -31.91
CA ALA A 490 -0.65 -4.64 -30.72
C ALA A 490 -0.70 -6.17 -30.64
N ARG A 491 -1.58 -6.82 -31.40
CA ARG A 491 -1.85 -8.27 -31.36
C ARG A 491 -2.27 -8.77 -30.00
N LEU A 492 -3.11 -8.00 -29.32
CA LEU A 492 -3.63 -8.36 -28.01
C LEU A 492 -4.62 -9.51 -28.12
N SER A 493 -4.44 -10.54 -27.28
CA SER A 493 -5.42 -11.61 -27.08
C SER A 493 -6.72 -11.05 -26.48
N ILE A 494 -7.82 -11.81 -26.54
CA ILE A 494 -9.11 -11.39 -25.96
C ILE A 494 -8.95 -11.06 -24.47
N SER A 495 -8.22 -11.88 -23.73
CA SER A 495 -7.98 -11.66 -22.30
C SER A 495 -7.17 -10.39 -21.99
N GLU A 496 -6.26 -10.00 -22.88
CA GLU A 496 -5.49 -8.74 -22.76
C GLU A 496 -6.35 -7.53 -23.16
N GLN A 497 -7.26 -7.69 -24.13
CA GLN A 497 -8.24 -6.67 -24.45
C GLN A 497 -9.22 -6.44 -23.28
N ASP A 498 -9.60 -7.51 -22.56
CA ASP A 498 -10.45 -7.42 -21.37
C ASP A 498 -9.77 -6.61 -20.26
N MET A 499 -8.45 -6.72 -20.08
CA MET A 499 -7.70 -5.87 -19.12
C MET A 499 -7.91 -4.38 -19.38
N VAL A 500 -7.91 -3.98 -20.66
CA VAL A 500 -8.11 -2.58 -21.05
C VAL A 500 -9.59 -2.19 -21.00
N ASN A 501 -10.48 -3.06 -21.49
CA ASN A 501 -11.92 -2.78 -21.56
C ASN A 501 -12.53 -2.66 -20.15
N ASN A 502 -12.08 -3.47 -19.20
CA ASN A 502 -12.61 -3.49 -17.84
C ASN A 502 -12.20 -2.26 -16.99
N LEU A 503 -11.37 -1.36 -17.51
CA LEU A 503 -11.19 -0.04 -16.91
C LEU A 503 -12.51 0.74 -16.77
N VAL A 504 -13.55 0.38 -17.54
CA VAL A 504 -14.89 0.97 -17.38
C VAL A 504 -15.45 0.78 -15.97
N HIS A 505 -15.11 -0.32 -15.30
CA HIS A 505 -15.53 -0.60 -13.92
C HIS A 505 -14.82 0.30 -12.87
N LEU A 506 -13.76 1.00 -13.28
CA LEU A 506 -13.10 2.04 -12.49
C LEU A 506 -13.51 3.46 -12.92
N GLY A 507 -14.65 3.61 -13.59
CA GLY A 507 -15.15 4.91 -14.04
C GLY A 507 -14.39 5.54 -15.21
N VAL A 508 -13.55 4.76 -15.91
CA VAL A 508 -12.81 5.21 -17.08
C VAL A 508 -13.69 5.09 -18.33
N LYS A 509 -13.76 6.14 -19.13
CA LYS A 509 -14.37 6.06 -20.45
C LYS A 509 -13.41 5.35 -21.40
N VAL A 510 -13.76 4.16 -21.85
CA VAL A 510 -12.95 3.38 -22.79
C VAL A 510 -13.31 3.74 -24.24
N ILE A 511 -14.60 3.97 -24.50
CA ILE A 511 -15.14 4.31 -25.82
C ILE A 511 -15.63 5.76 -25.79
N GLN A 512 -15.26 6.54 -26.82
CA GLN A 512 -15.67 7.91 -26.98
C GLN A 512 -17.03 8.00 -27.65
N ASP A 513 -18.03 8.59 -26.98
CA ASP A 513 -19.33 8.91 -27.58
C ASP A 513 -19.23 10.10 -28.53
N LYS A 514 -19.58 9.90 -29.79
CA LYS A 514 -19.59 10.97 -30.81
C LYS A 514 -20.54 12.14 -30.49
N SER A 515 -21.48 11.96 -29.56
CA SER A 515 -22.54 12.92 -29.22
C SER A 515 -22.19 13.91 -28.11
N ARG A 516 -21.10 13.72 -27.40
CA ARG A 516 -20.69 14.59 -26.27
C ARG A 516 -19.21 14.94 -26.37
N SER A 517 -18.92 16.17 -26.84
CA SER A 517 -17.63 16.80 -26.55
C SER A 517 -17.61 17.19 -25.07
N SER A 518 -17.48 16.21 -24.19
CA SER A 518 -17.33 16.47 -22.77
C SER A 518 -15.84 16.64 -22.50
N SER A 519 -15.42 17.88 -22.29
CA SER A 519 -14.12 18.11 -21.64
C SER A 519 -14.04 17.24 -20.37
N SER A 520 -12.91 16.63 -20.11
CA SER A 520 -12.58 15.85 -18.89
C SER A 520 -12.64 16.75 -17.64
N LYS A 521 -13.84 17.26 -17.33
CA LYS A 521 -14.11 18.04 -16.13
C LYS A 521 -14.27 17.03 -14.99
N GLY A 522 -13.33 17.01 -14.08
CA GLY A 522 -13.43 16.24 -12.84
C GLY A 522 -12.21 15.41 -12.48
N ARG A 523 -11.34 15.01 -13.42
CA ARG A 523 -10.05 14.39 -13.09
C ARG A 523 -9.02 15.40 -12.66
N ILE A 524 -8.26 15.08 -11.62
CA ILE A 524 -7.13 15.89 -11.17
C ILE A 524 -6.04 15.86 -12.25
N LYS A 525 -5.68 17.04 -12.74
CA LYS A 525 -4.69 17.19 -13.81
C LYS A 525 -3.29 17.31 -13.23
N GLN A 526 -2.34 16.66 -13.89
CA GLN A 526 -0.92 16.88 -13.66
C GLN A 526 -0.54 18.31 -14.06
N LYS A 527 0.36 18.91 -13.30
CA LYS A 527 0.95 20.20 -13.66
C LYS A 527 2.20 19.97 -14.52
N PRO A 528 2.46 20.80 -15.55
CA PRO A 528 3.72 20.68 -16.26
C PRO A 528 4.86 20.88 -15.28
N SER A 529 5.80 19.93 -15.27
CA SER A 529 6.98 20.03 -14.43
C SER A 529 8.12 20.64 -15.21
N HIS A 530 8.70 21.70 -14.65
CA HIS A 530 9.88 22.38 -15.15
C HIS A 530 10.98 22.46 -14.09
N ALA A 531 10.91 21.63 -13.03
CA ALA A 531 11.89 21.66 -11.97
C ALA A 531 13.24 21.11 -12.47
N GLU A 532 14.30 21.89 -12.31
CA GLU A 532 15.67 21.43 -12.53
C GLU A 532 15.96 20.22 -11.61
N GLY A 533 16.46 19.14 -12.18
CA GLY A 533 16.79 17.91 -11.46
C GLY A 533 15.67 16.85 -11.42
N GLU A 534 14.55 17.06 -12.10
CA GLU A 534 13.50 16.06 -12.23
C GLU A 534 13.86 15.00 -13.30
N TYR A 535 13.66 13.74 -12.97
CA TYR A 535 13.96 12.63 -13.86
C TYR A 535 12.95 12.57 -15.02
N GLU A 536 13.44 12.55 -16.25
CA GLU A 536 12.63 12.65 -17.48
C GLU A 536 11.58 11.51 -17.60
N LEU A 537 11.91 10.31 -17.14
CA LEU A 537 11.02 9.14 -17.16
C LEU A 537 10.20 8.95 -15.87
N SER A 538 10.27 9.88 -14.92
CA SER A 538 9.58 9.78 -13.62
C SER A 538 8.93 11.11 -13.24
N ARG A 539 8.23 11.73 -14.22
CA ARG A 539 7.56 13.03 -14.06
C ARG A 539 6.17 12.93 -13.44
N TYR A 540 5.53 11.77 -13.57
CA TYR A 540 4.20 11.56 -13.03
C TYR A 540 4.21 11.62 -11.51
N LYS A 541 3.32 12.43 -10.94
CA LYS A 541 3.08 12.48 -9.49
C LYS A 541 1.81 11.72 -9.19
N PRO A 542 1.83 10.66 -8.36
CA PRO A 542 0.61 10.01 -7.91
C PRO A 542 -0.41 11.04 -7.39
N VAL A 543 -1.68 10.85 -7.73
CA VAL A 543 -2.72 11.84 -7.35
C VAL A 543 -2.80 12.04 -5.84
N VAL A 544 -2.50 11.01 -5.06
CA VAL A 544 -2.38 11.10 -3.60
C VAL A 544 -1.37 12.17 -3.16
N GLN A 545 -0.24 12.31 -3.87
CA GLN A 545 0.73 13.35 -3.57
C GLN A 545 0.13 14.76 -3.78
N ILE A 546 -0.61 14.95 -4.88
CA ILE A 546 -1.27 16.23 -5.19
C ILE A 546 -2.33 16.54 -4.13
N VAL A 547 -3.13 15.55 -3.73
CA VAL A 547 -4.14 15.70 -2.66
C VAL A 547 -3.51 16.16 -1.34
N LEU A 548 -2.40 15.57 -0.96
CA LEU A 548 -1.67 15.94 0.27
C LEU A 548 -1.06 17.33 0.18
N GLU A 549 -0.44 17.67 -0.96
CA GLU A 549 0.14 19.00 -1.20
C GLU A 549 -0.95 20.10 -1.19
N ASP A 550 -2.06 19.85 -1.86
CA ASP A 550 -3.19 20.81 -1.92
C ASP A 550 -3.91 20.92 -0.56
N GLN A 551 -4.00 19.83 0.23
CA GLN A 551 -4.52 19.90 1.61
C GLN A 551 -3.66 20.79 2.50
N THR A 552 -2.36 20.65 2.45
CA THR A 552 -1.46 21.42 3.31
C THR A 552 -1.39 22.90 2.91
N THR A 553 -1.64 23.20 1.65
CA THR A 553 -1.71 24.59 1.12
C THR A 553 -3.12 25.18 1.19
N GLY A 554 -4.12 24.44 1.67
CA GLY A 554 -5.51 24.90 1.76
C GLY A 554 -6.22 25.05 0.41
N LYS A 555 -5.68 24.41 -0.65
CA LYS A 555 -6.22 24.51 -2.03
C LYS A 555 -7.07 23.30 -2.43
N LEU A 556 -7.18 22.29 -1.56
CA LEU A 556 -7.92 21.07 -1.88
C LEU A 556 -9.42 21.37 -2.00
N ASP A 557 -9.96 21.05 -3.17
CA ASP A 557 -11.36 21.33 -3.49
C ASP A 557 -12.34 20.59 -2.55
N LEU A 558 -13.27 21.36 -1.97
CA LEU A 558 -14.28 20.82 -1.04
C LEU A 558 -15.41 20.07 -1.76
N SER A 559 -15.62 20.30 -3.06
CA SER A 559 -16.65 19.57 -3.82
C SER A 559 -16.19 18.15 -4.16
N THR A 560 -14.89 17.98 -4.45
CA THR A 560 -14.28 16.69 -4.76
C THR A 560 -13.86 15.93 -3.50
N PHE A 561 -13.48 16.65 -2.44
CA PHE A 561 -13.06 16.08 -1.16
C PHE A 561 -13.80 16.75 0.00
N PRO A 562 -15.11 16.51 0.15
CA PRO A 562 -15.87 17.09 1.27
C PRO A 562 -15.46 16.49 2.61
N TYR A 563 -15.76 17.21 3.68
CA TYR A 563 -15.72 16.66 5.04
C TYR A 563 -17.00 15.86 5.34
N LEU A 564 -16.85 14.81 6.14
CA LEU A 564 -17.96 14.06 6.69
C LEU A 564 -18.10 14.40 8.18
N GLY A 565 -19.19 15.07 8.55
CA GLY A 565 -19.40 15.56 9.92
C GLY A 565 -18.59 16.82 10.21
N ASP A 566 -17.72 16.77 11.21
CA ASP A 566 -16.91 17.91 11.66
C ASP A 566 -15.94 18.41 10.58
N ALA A 567 -15.83 19.72 10.46
CA ALA A 567 -14.81 20.39 9.66
C ALA A 567 -13.97 21.32 10.53
N PRO A 568 -12.68 21.58 10.19
CA PRO A 568 -11.91 22.60 10.88
C PRO A 568 -12.63 23.95 10.81
N ALA A 569 -12.66 24.69 11.92
CA ALA A 569 -13.14 26.07 11.91
C ALA A 569 -12.27 26.86 10.91
N GLU A 570 -12.90 27.46 9.89
CA GLU A 570 -12.17 28.36 8.99
C GLU A 570 -11.48 29.43 9.83
N PRO A 571 -10.18 29.72 9.61
CA PRO A 571 -9.59 30.90 10.21
C PRO A 571 -10.42 32.07 9.69
N ILE A 572 -10.98 32.87 10.60
CA ILE A 572 -11.72 34.08 10.29
C ILE A 572 -10.78 34.96 9.48
N SER A 573 -10.75 34.75 8.16
CA SER A 573 -10.21 35.71 7.23
C SER A 573 -11.12 36.91 7.38
N GLN A 574 -10.55 38.01 7.88
CA GLN A 574 -11.23 39.30 7.89
C GLN A 574 -11.79 39.55 6.47
N ARG A 575 -13.03 39.15 6.26
CA ARG A 575 -13.82 39.68 5.15
C ARG A 575 -13.90 41.16 5.40
N SER A 576 -13.08 41.89 4.70
CA SER A 576 -13.30 43.30 4.45
C SER A 576 -14.64 43.43 3.74
N THR A 577 -15.72 43.53 4.52
CA THR A 577 -16.99 44.07 4.03
C THR A 577 -16.71 45.47 3.52
N PRO A 578 -17.05 45.79 2.28
CA PRO A 578 -17.07 47.17 1.86
C PRO A 578 -18.31 47.83 2.50
N SER A 579 -18.13 48.45 3.66
CA SER A 579 -19.12 49.35 4.23
C SER A 579 -19.06 50.71 3.48
N HIS A 580 -19.91 50.84 2.48
CA HIS A 580 -20.35 52.15 2.03
C HIS A 580 -21.35 52.72 3.03
N LEU A 581 -21.10 53.98 3.39
CA LEU A 581 -21.96 54.96 4.07
C LEU A 581 -21.98 54.93 5.60
N ALA A 582 -21.15 55.82 6.18
CA ALA A 582 -21.66 56.94 7.03
C ALA A 582 -20.48 57.81 7.44
N ALA A 583 -20.51 59.06 6.97
CA ALA A 583 -19.66 60.13 7.43
C ALA A 583 -20.09 60.59 8.84
N SER A 584 -19.12 60.75 9.74
CA SER A 584 -19.11 61.89 10.71
C SER A 584 -17.78 61.91 11.47
N ASN A 585 -17.16 63.08 11.37
CA ASN A 585 -16.05 63.68 12.09
C ASN A 585 -15.76 63.18 13.51
N SER A 586 -14.46 62.89 13.73
CA SER A 586 -13.66 63.51 14.82
C SER A 586 -12.25 62.93 14.79
N ASN A 587 -11.24 63.80 14.56
CA ASN A 587 -9.84 63.58 14.88
C ASN A 587 -9.65 63.40 16.42
N PRO A 588 -8.68 62.61 16.84
CA PRO A 588 -7.39 63.20 17.16
C PRO A 588 -6.15 62.35 16.77
N SER A 589 -5.11 63.09 16.41
CA SER A 589 -3.72 62.78 16.23
C SER A 589 -3.15 61.66 17.13
N GLY A 590 -2.75 60.57 16.49
CA GLY A 590 -1.93 59.49 17.08
C GLY A 590 -0.61 59.34 16.30
N SER A 591 0.48 59.53 16.98
CA SER A 591 1.89 59.57 16.60
C SER A 591 2.35 58.37 15.74
N LEU A 592 2.97 58.69 14.60
CA LEU A 592 3.66 57.80 13.65
C LEU A 592 5.03 57.28 14.16
N ARG A 593 5.20 56.94 15.45
CA ARG A 593 6.50 56.55 16.01
C ARG A 593 6.53 55.20 16.74
N SER A 594 5.88 54.13 16.20
CA SER A 594 6.11 52.78 16.70
C SER A 594 5.93 51.69 15.64
N ALA A 595 6.42 51.91 14.44
CA ALA A 595 6.64 50.79 13.51
C ALA A 595 8.01 50.18 13.85
N ARG A 596 8.04 49.06 14.60
CA ARG A 596 9.22 48.24 14.73
C ARG A 596 9.63 47.69 13.37
N PRO A 597 10.92 47.82 12.97
CA PRO A 597 11.41 47.26 11.71
C PRO A 597 11.32 45.72 11.70
N THR A 598 10.81 45.18 10.62
CA THR A 598 10.54 43.74 10.38
C THR A 598 11.78 42.87 10.18
N TRP A 599 12.99 43.36 10.43
CA TRP A 599 14.25 42.63 10.27
C TRP A 599 14.74 41.86 11.49
N HIS A 600 14.06 41.94 12.61
CA HIS A 600 14.25 41.04 13.76
C HIS A 600 13.26 39.86 13.73
N LYS A 601 13.13 39.13 12.62
CA LYS A 601 12.70 37.75 12.72
C LYS A 601 13.91 36.93 13.16
N ALA A 602 13.97 36.67 14.48
CA ALA A 602 14.82 35.61 15.00
C ALA A 602 14.53 34.34 14.16
N SER A 603 15.55 33.83 13.51
CA SER A 603 15.54 32.50 12.95
C SER A 603 15.21 31.53 14.10
N SER A 604 13.94 31.13 14.21
CA SER A 604 13.58 30.01 15.09
C SER A 604 14.40 28.83 14.61
N ALA A 605 15.39 28.44 15.39
CA ALA A 605 16.07 27.18 15.27
C ALA A 605 14.98 26.10 15.10
N ARG A 606 15.04 25.35 14.01
CA ARG A 606 14.20 24.16 13.78
C ARG A 606 14.54 23.18 14.91
N GLN A 607 13.85 23.31 16.04
CA GLN A 607 13.73 22.21 16.97
C GLN A 607 12.99 21.11 16.24
N ASN A 608 13.62 19.96 16.08
CA ASN A 608 13.01 18.70 15.63
C ASN A 608 12.02 18.20 16.69
N ASN A 609 10.94 18.95 16.93
CA ASN A 609 9.82 18.49 17.74
C ASN A 609 8.90 17.67 16.83
N THR A 610 9.09 16.35 16.79
CA THR A 610 8.17 15.39 16.17
C THR A 610 6.81 15.36 16.89
N GLU A 611 6.72 15.84 18.11
CA GLU A 611 5.51 15.80 18.94
C GLU A 611 4.42 16.79 18.53
N GLY A 612 4.71 17.81 17.72
CA GLY A 612 3.74 18.83 17.27
C GLY A 612 3.24 18.70 15.83
N ARG A 613 3.64 17.66 15.08
CA ARG A 613 3.27 17.52 13.67
C ARG A 613 1.84 17.02 13.50
N GLN A 614 1.06 17.72 12.66
CA GLN A 614 -0.26 17.24 12.27
C GLN A 614 -0.15 15.92 11.50
N ARG A 615 -1.04 14.98 11.78
CA ARG A 615 -1.14 13.71 11.07
C ARG A 615 -2.07 13.82 9.87
N LEU A 616 -1.61 13.26 8.74
CA LEU A 616 -2.42 13.03 7.55
C LEU A 616 -2.47 11.53 7.33
N ILE A 617 -3.67 10.98 7.28
CA ILE A 617 -3.90 9.54 7.16
C ILE A 617 -4.65 9.32 5.86
N ILE A 618 -4.19 8.39 5.04
CA ILE A 618 -4.77 8.09 3.73
C ILE A 618 -5.14 6.61 3.71
N PHE A 619 -6.35 6.33 3.28
CA PHE A 619 -6.79 4.98 2.95
C PHE A 619 -7.29 4.93 1.51
N ILE A 620 -6.75 3.99 0.70
CA ILE A 620 -7.12 3.80 -0.70
C ILE A 620 -7.84 2.45 -0.83
N ALA A 621 -9.14 2.47 -1.07
CA ALA A 621 -9.89 1.26 -1.37
C ALA A 621 -9.57 0.74 -2.77
N GLY A 622 -9.27 -0.55 -2.90
CA GLY A 622 -8.94 -1.17 -4.18
C GLY A 622 -7.45 -1.20 -4.52
N GLY A 623 -6.59 -1.10 -3.52
CA GLY A 623 -5.14 -1.30 -3.65
C GLY A 623 -4.33 -0.01 -3.77
N MET A 624 -3.11 -0.01 -3.24
CA MET A 624 -2.13 1.07 -3.36
C MET A 624 -0.86 0.60 -4.06
N THR A 625 -0.18 1.51 -4.74
CA THR A 625 1.09 1.26 -5.42
C THR A 625 2.27 1.66 -4.56
N TYR A 626 3.47 1.16 -4.88
CA TYR A 626 4.73 1.57 -4.22
C TYR A 626 5.03 3.06 -4.43
N SER A 627 4.64 3.62 -5.57
CA SER A 627 4.75 5.07 -5.83
C SER A 627 3.90 5.92 -4.90
N GLU A 628 2.68 5.48 -4.59
CA GLU A 628 1.80 6.15 -3.64
C GLU A 628 2.36 6.04 -2.21
N MET A 629 2.94 4.88 -1.84
CA MET A 629 3.65 4.70 -0.57
C MET A 629 4.80 5.69 -0.46
N ARG A 630 5.68 5.76 -1.47
CA ARG A 630 6.80 6.70 -1.53
C ARG A 630 6.34 8.16 -1.46
N ALA A 631 5.24 8.52 -2.13
CA ALA A 631 4.67 9.87 -2.09
C ALA A 631 4.32 10.31 -0.66
N ALA A 632 3.77 9.41 0.17
CA ALA A 632 3.49 9.70 1.57
C ALA A 632 4.77 10.06 2.37
N TYR A 633 5.86 9.32 2.16
CA TYR A 633 7.16 9.63 2.79
C TYR A 633 7.73 10.96 2.28
N THR A 634 7.67 11.19 0.96
CA THR A 634 8.18 12.42 0.32
C THR A 634 7.46 13.65 0.84
N VAL A 635 6.12 13.61 0.88
CA VAL A 635 5.29 14.71 1.38
C VAL A 635 5.51 14.91 2.88
N GLY A 636 5.55 13.82 3.66
CA GLY A 636 5.82 13.89 5.10
C GLY A 636 7.14 14.60 5.41
N LYS A 637 8.20 14.28 4.65
CA LYS A 637 9.53 14.90 4.80
C LYS A 637 9.53 16.37 4.36
N SER A 638 8.95 16.67 3.19
CA SER A 638 9.00 18.02 2.59
C SER A 638 8.12 19.02 3.33
N LEU A 639 6.94 18.61 3.81
CA LEU A 639 5.96 19.51 4.44
C LEU A 639 5.96 19.43 5.98
N GLY A 640 6.82 18.61 6.56
CA GLY A 640 6.92 18.46 8.02
C GLY A 640 5.63 17.91 8.66
N LYS A 641 4.93 17.00 7.97
CA LYS A 641 3.72 16.32 8.43
C LYS A 641 4.02 14.85 8.74
N ASP A 642 3.21 14.26 9.62
CA ASP A 642 3.23 12.81 9.83
C ASP A 642 2.19 12.18 8.91
N VAL A 643 2.65 11.58 7.81
CA VAL A 643 1.76 10.98 6.81
C VAL A 643 1.75 9.46 6.99
N PHE A 644 0.55 8.88 7.12
CA PHE A 644 0.31 7.43 7.11
C PHE A 644 -0.52 7.08 5.88
N ILE A 645 -0.18 5.98 5.23
CA ILE A 645 -0.91 5.50 4.06
C ILE A 645 -1.24 4.02 4.20
N GLY A 646 -2.45 3.65 3.81
CA GLY A 646 -2.87 2.27 3.80
C GLY A 646 -3.90 1.98 2.72
N SER A 647 -4.13 0.69 2.53
CA SER A 647 -5.04 0.21 1.50
C SER A 647 -5.54 -1.19 1.83
N THR A 648 -6.55 -1.62 1.08
CA THR A 648 -6.99 -3.02 1.11
C THR A 648 -5.84 -4.00 0.81
N HIS A 649 -4.93 -3.65 -0.12
CA HIS A 649 -3.73 -4.44 -0.44
C HIS A 649 -2.71 -3.58 -1.21
N VAL A 650 -1.50 -4.12 -1.42
CA VAL A 650 -0.48 -3.51 -2.28
C VAL A 650 -0.62 -4.10 -3.68
N ILE A 651 -0.59 -3.25 -4.71
CA ILE A 651 -0.71 -3.67 -6.10
C ILE A 651 0.59 -3.42 -6.87
N THR A 652 0.98 -4.42 -7.66
CA THR A 652 1.96 -4.30 -8.73
C THR A 652 1.24 -4.13 -10.07
N PRO A 653 1.90 -3.63 -11.13
CA PRO A 653 1.26 -3.51 -12.44
C PRO A 653 0.73 -4.85 -12.98
N GLU A 654 1.45 -5.95 -12.78
CA GLU A 654 1.01 -7.29 -13.18
C GLU A 654 -0.25 -7.72 -12.42
N LEU A 655 -0.26 -7.55 -11.10
CA LEU A 655 -1.43 -7.88 -10.26
C LEU A 655 -2.64 -7.04 -10.68
N PHE A 656 -2.46 -5.73 -10.88
CA PHE A 656 -3.54 -4.84 -11.30
C PHE A 656 -4.15 -5.23 -12.65
N CYS A 657 -3.32 -5.50 -13.66
CA CYS A 657 -3.80 -5.98 -14.96
C CYS A 657 -4.52 -7.32 -14.84
N THR A 658 -4.03 -8.23 -14.00
CA THR A 658 -4.68 -9.53 -13.73
C THR A 658 -6.03 -9.33 -13.04
N GLN A 659 -6.13 -8.44 -12.07
CA GLN A 659 -7.38 -8.07 -11.42
C GLN A 659 -8.36 -7.45 -12.42
N LEU A 660 -7.91 -6.52 -13.27
CA LEU A 660 -8.73 -5.94 -14.33
C LEU A 660 -9.26 -7.02 -15.28
N ARG A 661 -8.45 -8.00 -15.69
CA ARG A 661 -8.88 -9.10 -16.56
C ARG A 661 -10.08 -9.85 -15.97
N ALA A 662 -10.08 -10.09 -14.67
CA ALA A 662 -11.10 -10.86 -13.99
C ALA A 662 -12.29 -10.00 -13.49
N LEU A 663 -12.18 -8.67 -13.52
CA LEU A 663 -13.12 -7.74 -12.91
C LEU A 663 -14.53 -7.83 -13.52
N GLY A 664 -14.65 -7.96 -14.85
CA GLY A 664 -15.92 -8.12 -15.55
C GLY A 664 -16.64 -9.43 -15.22
N ARG A 665 -15.93 -10.40 -14.59
CA ARG A 665 -16.47 -11.71 -14.17
C ARG A 665 -16.55 -11.80 -12.64
N GLY A 666 -16.48 -10.67 -11.93
CA GLY A 666 -16.49 -10.63 -10.46
C GLY A 666 -15.33 -11.36 -9.79
N GLY A 667 -14.19 -11.48 -10.49
CA GLY A 667 -13.00 -12.11 -9.96
C GLY A 667 -12.83 -13.60 -10.28
N VAL A 668 -13.75 -14.22 -11.01
CA VAL A 668 -13.62 -15.63 -11.42
C VAL A 668 -12.39 -15.82 -12.30
N GLY A 669 -11.56 -16.81 -11.95
CA GLY A 669 -10.33 -17.13 -12.67
C GLY A 669 -9.14 -16.23 -12.29
N SER A 670 -9.26 -15.39 -11.26
CA SER A 670 -8.11 -14.73 -10.63
C SER A 670 -7.57 -15.59 -9.50
N ASN A 671 -6.25 -15.56 -9.34
CA ASN A 671 -5.55 -16.21 -8.24
C ASN A 671 -4.83 -15.09 -7.47
N PRO A 672 -5.53 -14.38 -6.56
CA PRO A 672 -4.87 -13.33 -5.80
C PRO A 672 -3.79 -13.97 -4.91
N PRO A 673 -2.58 -13.40 -4.85
CA PRO A 673 -1.57 -13.89 -3.95
C PRO A 673 -2.03 -13.70 -2.50
N ASN A 674 -1.82 -14.73 -1.67
CA ASN A 674 -2.02 -14.73 -0.22
C ASN A 674 -3.41 -14.27 0.29
N PRO A 675 -4.44 -15.07 0.19
CA PRO A 675 -5.72 -14.78 0.84
C PRO A 675 -5.66 -15.16 2.33
N ILE A 676 -4.92 -14.42 3.15
CA ILE A 676 -5.15 -14.46 4.60
C ILE A 676 -6.24 -13.41 4.86
N PRO A 677 -7.49 -13.81 5.08
CA PRO A 677 -8.55 -12.85 5.34
C PRO A 677 -8.29 -12.17 6.68
N LEU A 678 -8.51 -10.86 6.75
CA LEU A 678 -8.54 -10.12 8.01
C LEU A 678 -9.64 -10.60 8.94
N HIS A 679 -10.68 -11.20 8.38
CA HIS A 679 -11.78 -11.79 9.12
C HIS A 679 -11.94 -13.27 8.77
N PRO A 680 -11.83 -14.19 9.74
CA PRO A 680 -12.08 -15.62 9.51
C PRO A 680 -13.56 -15.95 9.35
N GLN A 681 -14.47 -14.99 9.58
CA GLN A 681 -15.87 -15.17 9.24
C GLN A 681 -16.02 -15.09 7.73
N GLY A 682 -16.39 -16.21 7.13
CA GLY A 682 -16.80 -16.28 5.74
C GLY A 682 -17.95 -15.30 5.48
N PRO A 683 -18.30 -15.10 4.21
CA PRO A 683 -19.47 -14.34 3.83
C PRO A 683 -20.65 -14.80 4.66
N SER A 684 -21.52 -13.83 4.99
CA SER A 684 -22.65 -14.01 5.92
C SER A 684 -23.46 -15.27 5.65
N ARG A 685 -24.23 -15.70 6.62
CA ARG A 685 -25.06 -16.92 6.64
C ARG A 685 -25.85 -17.21 5.36
N ALA A 686 -26.20 -16.17 4.57
CA ALA A 686 -26.95 -16.31 3.31
C ALA A 686 -26.22 -17.15 2.24
N ILE A 687 -24.90 -17.15 2.22
CA ILE A 687 -24.09 -17.94 1.26
C ILE A 687 -23.96 -19.42 1.69
N ARG A 688 -24.38 -19.75 2.91
CA ARG A 688 -24.30 -21.11 3.45
C ARG A 688 -25.53 -21.98 3.20
N GLN A 689 -26.53 -21.53 2.42
CA GLN A 689 -27.66 -22.38 2.08
C GLN A 689 -27.24 -23.52 1.14
N PRO A 690 -27.48 -24.78 1.52
CA PRO A 690 -27.15 -25.93 0.66
C PRO A 690 -28.09 -25.90 -0.55
N GLY A 691 -27.54 -25.70 -1.74
CA GLY A 691 -28.28 -25.81 -2.99
C GLY A 691 -27.99 -24.76 -4.06
N GLN A 692 -27.17 -23.75 -3.80
CA GLN A 692 -26.80 -22.77 -4.82
C GLN A 692 -25.40 -23.06 -5.39
N GLY A 693 -25.37 -23.36 -6.64
CA GLY A 693 -24.34 -23.44 -7.66
C GLY A 693 -22.91 -23.81 -7.25
N ALA A 694 -22.38 -24.86 -7.89
CA ALA A 694 -20.99 -25.34 -7.73
C ALA A 694 -19.93 -24.26 -7.94
N GLU A 695 -20.22 -23.19 -8.69
CA GLU A 695 -19.31 -22.07 -8.96
C GLU A 695 -18.98 -21.21 -7.71
N TYR A 696 -19.93 -21.10 -6.77
CA TYR A 696 -19.68 -20.34 -5.53
C TYR A 696 -18.88 -21.14 -4.50
N GLN A 697 -18.99 -22.46 -4.53
CA GLN A 697 -18.17 -23.31 -3.66
C GLN A 697 -16.70 -23.33 -4.08
N GLU A 698 -16.38 -23.16 -5.36
CA GLU A 698 -14.98 -22.99 -5.79
C GLU A 698 -14.36 -21.71 -5.27
N ILE A 699 -15.10 -20.60 -5.21
CA ILE A 699 -14.64 -19.34 -4.63
C ILE A 699 -14.41 -19.45 -3.12
N LEU A 700 -15.23 -20.26 -2.43
CA LEU A 700 -15.12 -20.48 -0.98
C LEU A 700 -14.04 -21.51 -0.61
N ASN A 701 -13.75 -22.48 -1.49
CA ASN A 701 -12.72 -23.51 -1.26
C ASN A 701 -11.30 -22.93 -1.30
N PHE A 702 -11.06 -21.74 -1.86
CA PHE A 702 -9.79 -21.04 -1.76
C PHE A 702 -9.40 -20.64 -0.31
N ARG A 703 -10.34 -20.69 0.64
CA ARG A 703 -10.07 -20.43 2.05
C ARG A 703 -9.37 -21.59 2.79
N HIS A 704 -9.27 -22.77 2.18
CA HIS A 704 -8.65 -23.97 2.76
C HIS A 704 -7.45 -24.50 1.97
N TRP A 705 -6.81 -23.67 1.14
CA TRP A 705 -5.60 -24.09 0.47
C TRP A 705 -4.49 -24.31 1.52
N ARG A 706 -4.21 -25.59 1.83
CA ARG A 706 -2.95 -26.02 2.44
C ARG A 706 -1.96 -26.22 1.31
N PRO A 707 -0.70 -25.74 1.43
CA PRO A 707 0.32 -26.11 0.47
C PRO A 707 0.39 -27.64 0.42
N PRO A 708 0.59 -28.26 -0.76
CA PRO A 708 0.76 -29.68 -0.86
C PRO A 708 1.95 -30.07 0.01
N VAL A 709 1.67 -30.87 1.06
CA VAL A 709 2.70 -31.49 1.87
C VAL A 709 3.44 -32.41 0.92
N GLY A 710 4.69 -32.09 0.61
CA GLY A 710 5.55 -32.97 -0.15
C GLY A 710 5.61 -34.32 0.54
N PRO A 711 5.81 -35.44 -0.18
CA PRO A 711 5.90 -36.75 0.42
C PRO A 711 6.97 -36.74 1.50
N PRO A 712 6.74 -37.40 2.64
CA PRO A 712 7.70 -37.47 3.72
C PRO A 712 9.02 -38.08 3.22
N PRO A 713 10.18 -37.57 3.69
CA PRO A 713 11.45 -38.11 3.30
C PRO A 713 11.51 -39.60 3.70
N PRO A 714 12.11 -40.48 2.89
CA PRO A 714 12.23 -41.90 3.21
C PRO A 714 13.05 -42.06 4.48
N PRO A 715 12.75 -43.09 5.30
CA PRO A 715 13.48 -43.36 6.54
C PRO A 715 14.96 -43.69 6.24
N PRO A 716 15.90 -43.28 7.10
CA PRO A 716 17.33 -43.53 6.89
C PRO A 716 17.60 -45.02 6.85
N SER A 717 18.19 -45.50 5.77
CA SER A 717 18.64 -46.88 5.64
C SER A 717 19.83 -47.14 6.59
N THR A 718 19.60 -48.05 7.53
CA THR A 718 20.65 -48.69 8.34
C THR A 718 21.57 -49.50 7.44
N GLN A 719 22.81 -49.10 7.29
CA GLN A 719 23.89 -49.97 6.87
C GLN A 719 25.04 -49.96 7.89
N PRO A 720 25.70 -51.08 8.09
CA PRO A 720 26.59 -51.27 9.23
C PRO A 720 27.99 -50.74 8.97
N SER A 721 28.63 -50.25 10.03
CA SER A 721 30.02 -49.79 10.09
C SER A 721 31.01 -50.90 9.78
N PRO A 722 32.13 -50.62 9.12
CA PRO A 722 33.39 -51.34 9.34
C PRO A 722 34.41 -50.48 10.09
N SER A 723 35.07 -51.15 10.99
CA SER A 723 36.10 -50.76 11.92
C SER A 723 37.37 -50.22 11.31
N ALA A 724 37.94 -49.29 12.03
CA ALA A 724 39.33 -48.87 12.21
C ALA A 724 40.45 -49.45 11.34
N HIS A 725 41.21 -48.54 10.72
CA HIS A 725 42.66 -48.61 10.71
C HIS A 725 43.30 -47.20 10.73
N LEU A 726 44.04 -46.97 11.81
CA LEU A 726 44.97 -45.84 11.96
C LEU A 726 46.06 -45.90 10.94
N LYS A 727 46.35 -44.81 10.24
CA LYS A 727 47.73 -44.45 9.84
C LYS A 727 47.94 -42.94 9.93
N LYS A 728 48.90 -42.58 10.76
CA LYS A 728 49.56 -41.27 10.85
C LYS A 728 50.26 -40.93 9.55
N GLN A 729 50.06 -39.71 9.05
CA GLN A 729 51.17 -38.96 8.40
C GLN A 729 50.88 -37.45 8.42
N SER A 730 51.74 -36.78 9.11
CA SER A 730 52.47 -35.51 8.97
C SER A 730 51.85 -34.39 8.15
N SER A 731 51.66 -33.29 8.87
CA SER A 731 51.84 -31.87 8.55
C SER A 731 52.39 -31.49 7.15
N GLN A 732 51.60 -30.74 6.43
CA GLN A 732 52.13 -29.64 5.63
C GLN A 732 51.07 -28.52 5.55
N GLY A 733 51.49 -27.32 5.95
CA GLY A 733 50.72 -26.10 5.80
C GLY A 733 50.57 -25.71 4.33
N SER A 734 49.43 -25.28 3.93
CA SER A 734 49.24 -24.61 2.64
C SER A 734 48.43 -23.34 2.82
N ASN A 735 49.12 -22.30 2.59
CA ASN A 735 48.74 -20.94 2.25
C ASN A 735 47.30 -20.74 1.76
N LEU A 736 46.51 -20.06 2.57
CA LEU A 736 45.30 -19.33 2.21
C LEU A 736 45.70 -17.91 1.70
N SER A 737 46.24 -17.84 0.52
CA SER A 737 46.45 -16.58 -0.19
C SER A 737 46.44 -16.82 -1.69
N ASN A 738 45.27 -16.98 -2.29
CA ASN A 738 45.06 -16.79 -3.73
C ASN A 738 43.56 -17.01 -4.05
N GLY A 739 42.78 -15.96 -3.91
CA GLY A 739 41.36 -15.96 -4.28
C GLY A 739 40.78 -14.56 -4.51
N PHE A 740 41.58 -13.52 -4.38
CA PHE A 740 41.11 -12.13 -4.48
C PHE A 740 41.71 -11.32 -5.65
N ASN A 741 42.31 -11.94 -6.66
CA ASN A 741 43.03 -11.24 -7.75
C ASN A 741 42.27 -11.12 -9.08
N ASN A 742 40.97 -11.09 -9.11
CA ASN A 742 40.23 -10.88 -10.38
C ASN A 742 39.21 -9.73 -10.35
N LEU A 743 39.51 -8.67 -9.61
CA LEU A 743 38.86 -7.36 -9.79
C LEU A 743 39.93 -6.27 -9.75
N SER A 744 40.87 -6.32 -10.67
CA SER A 744 41.83 -5.24 -10.92
C SER A 744 41.29 -4.34 -12.02
N LEU A 745 40.82 -3.18 -11.61
CA LEU A 745 40.76 -2.00 -12.46
C LEU A 745 42.18 -1.65 -12.92
N THR A 746 42.51 -1.89 -14.20
CA THR A 746 43.72 -1.45 -14.82
C THR A 746 43.69 0.06 -15.04
N SER A 747 44.37 0.79 -14.18
CA SER A 747 44.87 2.12 -14.46
C SER A 747 46.28 1.99 -14.99
N SER A 748 46.46 2.08 -16.31
CA SER A 748 47.77 2.21 -16.92
C SER A 748 48.11 3.69 -17.13
N THR A 749 49.00 4.20 -16.29
CA THR A 749 49.77 5.40 -16.57
C THR A 749 50.99 5.02 -17.41
N SER A 750 51.10 5.52 -18.65
CA SER A 750 52.37 5.65 -19.31
C SER A 750 52.42 6.96 -20.09
N SER A 751 53.41 7.74 -19.72
CA SER A 751 53.88 8.97 -20.36
C SER A 751 54.55 8.70 -21.68
N SER A 752 54.17 9.41 -22.75
CA SER A 752 55.11 9.95 -23.78
C SER A 752 54.36 10.79 -24.81
N LYS A 753 54.88 11.97 -25.11
CA LYS A 753 54.50 12.93 -26.17
C LYS A 753 55.24 12.61 -27.49
N PRO A 754 55.02 13.37 -28.61
CA PRO A 754 53.79 13.68 -29.34
C PRO A 754 53.91 13.34 -30.85
N GLY A 755 52.76 13.29 -31.55
CA GLY A 755 52.73 13.23 -32.99
C GLY A 755 51.36 13.64 -33.55
N LYS A 756 51.33 14.74 -34.32
CA LYS A 756 50.16 15.28 -34.99
C LYS A 756 49.64 14.36 -36.10
N SER A 757 48.34 14.14 -36.17
CA SER A 757 47.56 14.13 -37.42
C SER A 757 46.07 14.21 -37.12
N GLU A 758 45.38 15.08 -37.85
CA GLU A 758 43.94 15.30 -37.86
C GLU A 758 43.23 14.06 -38.42
N GLU A 759 42.18 13.59 -37.71
CA GLU A 759 41.02 12.97 -38.35
C GLU A 759 39.79 12.93 -37.42
N LYS A 760 38.67 13.08 -38.04
CA LYS A 760 37.32 13.40 -37.60
C LYS A 760 36.80 12.64 -36.37
N LYS A 761 36.38 13.37 -35.35
CA LYS A 761 35.62 12.96 -34.18
C LYS A 761 34.25 12.38 -34.55
N LYS A 762 34.11 11.06 -34.42
CA LYS A 762 32.84 10.43 -34.01
C LYS A 762 32.87 10.27 -32.50
N LYS A 763 32.22 11.18 -31.76
CA LYS A 763 31.99 11.03 -30.33
C LYS A 763 31.00 9.88 -30.11
N LYS A 764 31.47 8.74 -29.67
CA LYS A 764 30.66 7.78 -28.91
C LYS A 764 30.48 8.37 -27.52
N LYS A 765 29.33 8.96 -27.27
CA LYS A 765 28.83 9.21 -25.90
C LYS A 765 28.45 7.85 -25.32
N LEU A 766 29.33 7.28 -24.52
CA LEU A 766 29.02 6.23 -23.58
C LEU A 766 28.88 6.92 -22.21
N PHE A 767 27.75 6.75 -21.56
CA PHE A 767 27.40 7.32 -20.26
C PHE A 767 27.22 8.85 -20.24
N GLY A 768 26.07 9.24 -20.64
CA GLY A 768 25.50 10.56 -20.53
C GLY A 768 24.03 10.52 -20.93
N MET A 769 23.28 9.54 -20.44
CA MET A 769 21.83 9.64 -20.46
C MET A 769 21.46 10.71 -19.44
N LYS A 770 20.98 11.86 -19.90
CA LYS A 770 20.11 12.70 -19.11
C LYS A 770 18.84 11.88 -18.88
N LEU A 771 18.76 11.19 -17.77
CA LEU A 771 17.53 10.64 -17.23
C LEU A 771 16.73 11.77 -16.61
#